data_560c8f746396e7e8533df96578577d06
#
_entry.id   560c8f746396e7e8533df96578577d06
#
_cell.length_a   1.000
_cell.length_b   1.000
_cell.length_c   1.000
_cell.angle_alpha   90.00
_cell.angle_beta   90.00
_cell.angle_gamma   90.00
#
_symmetry.space_group_name_H-M   'P 1'
#
loop_
_entity.id
_entity.type
_entity.pdbx_description
1 polymer ?
#
loop_
_entity_poly.entity_id
_entity_poly.type
_entity_poly.pdbx_seq_one_letter_code
_entity_poly.pdbx_strand_id
1 'polypeptide(L)'
;MKKILFMSFFMTLNLCVFAQNTFNAVVRNSENKNPLIGVTASIKGTSLAATSNENGQIIIVNVPDGVQEIHFSYVGFYERIDTLEFPLKDTSVIEILLKENSEELDEVVISSTRSTRSIQNIPTRIEFIGSEELGEKGNMKPGDIRMLLAESTGIHVQTTSPTSANASIRIQGLDGRYTQILKDGFPIFSGASSGLGLLQIPPLDLKQVEVIKGSTSTLYGGGAIAGLVNLISKTPTEERDLRFHLNGTSGGGLDINGFYGQKFKKIGTTIFASHNRNGAYDPAKIGFSAIPKFERFVLNPKLFVYFNDKTKMNFGVNTTIENRLGGDMLYIKGKGDNTNQYFEENKTQRYSTQFVFDHLINEKSSFQIKNSVSYFNRNTTIPSYQFEGTQTASFTEANYTNSTEKSEWVAGVNIWTDNFKEKQITAFPLRDYSQNTFGAFVQNSFKATDWLQLEAGLRTDYVIDYGAVFLPRVSALFKIANGLTSRIGGGFGYKSPTIFTEESERLQYQNVMPIDDKTNKLEKSYGANADINYRTYIGEDWSFSINQLFFYTYLDNPLLLENPSANLYQFVNSPGYIHTKGTETNIKIGYDDLKLFLGYTYTDARLNQNGTTVESPLTPKHRINSILMYEIEDKWKVGLEAYYFSPQKLNNGTTGEGYFITGFMAEKIWERFSLYINFENFLDTRQTRFGSIYTGTITNPVFKDIYAPLDGFVINGGIKFKL
;
A
#
# COMPACT_ATOMS: atom_id res chain seq x y z
N MET A 1 -17.28 12.15 92.57
CA MET A 1 -16.84 13.01 91.49
C MET A 1 -15.95 12.31 90.45
N LYS A 2 -15.25 11.18 90.72
CA LYS A 2 -14.36 10.49 89.75
C LYS A 2 -15.11 9.61 88.73
N LYS A 3 -16.36 9.22 88.90
CA LYS A 3 -17.15 8.42 87.98
C LYS A 3 -17.90 9.24 86.93
N ILE A 4 -18.13 10.50 87.13
CA ILE A 4 -18.80 11.39 86.17
C ILE A 4 -17.81 11.92 85.13
N LEU A 5 -16.54 12.08 85.51
CA LEU A 5 -15.50 12.55 84.59
C LEU A 5 -15.10 11.48 83.50
N PHE A 6 -15.25 10.18 83.85
CA PHE A 6 -14.93 9.07 82.89
C PHE A 6 -16.07 8.83 81.87
N MET A 7 -17.28 9.18 82.22
CA MET A 7 -18.44 9.06 81.37
C MET A 7 -18.53 10.25 80.38
N SER A 8 -17.98 11.41 80.74
CA SER A 8 -17.93 12.59 79.88
C SER A 8 -16.77 12.48 78.80
N PHE A 9 -15.72 11.74 79.13
CA PHE A 9 -14.58 11.51 78.14
C PHE A 9 -14.92 10.46 77.07
N PHE A 10 -15.91 9.56 77.36
CA PHE A 10 -16.36 8.55 76.37
C PHE A 10 -17.47 9.08 75.45
N MET A 11 -18.05 10.25 75.78
CA MET A 11 -19.16 10.83 74.99
C MET A 11 -18.65 11.87 73.95
N THR A 12 -17.34 12.16 73.90
CA THR A 12 -16.73 13.06 72.95
C THR A 12 -15.88 12.33 71.90
N LEU A 13 -15.91 10.96 71.84
CA LEU A 13 -15.50 10.25 70.66
C LEU A 13 -16.62 10.33 69.63
N ASN A 14 -16.87 11.54 69.13
CA ASN A 14 -17.63 11.71 67.89
C ASN A 14 -16.95 10.89 66.80
N LEU A 15 -17.59 9.81 66.44
CA LEU A 15 -17.39 9.12 65.17
C LEU A 15 -17.43 10.19 64.08
N CYS A 16 -16.25 10.61 63.59
CA CYS A 16 -16.14 11.18 62.28
C CYS A 16 -16.52 10.06 61.32
N VAL A 17 -17.81 9.88 61.07
CA VAL A 17 -18.30 9.15 59.91
C VAL A 17 -17.93 10.04 58.75
N PHE A 18 -16.78 9.80 58.17
CA PHE A 18 -16.49 10.35 56.84
C PHE A 18 -17.53 9.72 55.91
N ALA A 19 -18.48 10.54 55.51
CA ALA A 19 -19.36 10.16 54.40
C ALA A 19 -18.46 9.88 53.18
N GLN A 20 -18.28 8.62 52.86
CA GLN A 20 -17.44 8.21 51.72
C GLN A 20 -18.27 8.48 50.47
N ASN A 21 -17.82 9.45 49.67
CA ASN A 21 -18.46 9.71 48.39
C ASN A 21 -18.28 8.51 47.45
N THR A 22 -19.36 8.19 46.77
CA THR A 22 -19.36 7.12 45.75
C THR A 22 -19.79 7.72 44.44
N PHE A 23 -19.00 7.48 43.42
CA PHE A 23 -19.35 7.75 42.02
C PHE A 23 -19.99 6.50 41.42
N ASN A 24 -21.18 6.63 40.81
CA ASN A 24 -21.90 5.53 40.15
C ASN A 24 -22.35 5.99 38.76
N ALA A 25 -21.92 5.29 37.73
CA ALA A 25 -22.23 5.61 36.35
C ALA A 25 -22.52 4.35 35.53
N VAL A 26 -23.26 4.53 34.44
CA VAL A 26 -23.44 3.54 33.39
C VAL A 26 -22.84 4.09 32.10
N VAL A 27 -21.84 3.40 31.53
CA VAL A 27 -21.17 3.79 30.32
C VAL A 27 -21.79 3.04 29.14
N ARG A 28 -22.17 3.80 28.10
CA ARG A 28 -22.77 3.28 26.87
C ARG A 28 -22.10 3.87 25.64
N ASN A 29 -22.18 3.14 24.54
CA ASN A 29 -21.85 3.66 23.23
C ASN A 29 -22.80 4.81 22.86
N SER A 30 -22.27 5.93 22.37
CA SER A 30 -23.07 7.12 22.03
C SER A 30 -24.05 6.88 20.87
N GLU A 31 -23.73 5.97 19.95
CA GLU A 31 -24.48 5.70 18.71
C GLU A 31 -25.59 4.66 18.93
N ASN A 32 -25.21 3.45 19.34
CA ASN A 32 -26.14 2.33 19.46
C ASN A 32 -26.73 2.14 20.87
N LYS A 33 -26.28 2.95 21.86
CA LYS A 33 -26.70 2.93 23.27
C LYS A 33 -26.44 1.60 24.00
N ASN A 34 -25.67 0.69 23.42
CA ASN A 34 -25.29 -0.55 24.06
C ASN A 34 -24.35 -0.29 25.25
N PRO A 35 -24.46 -1.05 26.36
CA PRO A 35 -23.54 -0.94 27.49
C PRO A 35 -22.11 -1.36 27.04
N LEU A 36 -21.12 -0.60 27.50
CA LEU A 36 -19.71 -0.88 27.23
C LEU A 36 -19.06 -1.59 28.41
N ILE A 37 -18.51 -2.78 28.20
CA ILE A 37 -17.87 -3.62 29.20
C ILE A 37 -16.36 -3.36 29.17
N GLY A 38 -15.72 -3.17 30.34
CA GLY A 38 -14.27 -2.99 30.44
C GLY A 38 -13.79 -1.54 30.27
N VAL A 39 -14.69 -0.55 30.22
CA VAL A 39 -14.32 0.87 30.27
C VAL A 39 -13.62 1.18 31.57
N THR A 40 -12.46 1.79 31.55
CA THR A 40 -11.75 2.25 32.76
C THR A 40 -12.15 3.68 33.09
N ALA A 41 -12.68 3.90 34.31
CA ALA A 41 -12.84 5.24 34.86
C ALA A 41 -11.79 5.46 35.95
N SER A 42 -11.03 6.57 35.89
CA SER A 42 -10.01 6.93 36.86
C SER A 42 -10.16 8.38 37.32
N ILE A 43 -9.86 8.67 38.61
CA ILE A 43 -9.89 10.04 39.15
C ILE A 43 -8.48 10.61 39.07
N LYS A 44 -8.34 11.73 38.37
CA LYS A 44 -7.05 12.41 38.14
C LYS A 44 -6.38 12.78 39.48
N GLY A 45 -5.08 12.47 39.55
CA GLY A 45 -4.27 12.77 40.75
C GLY A 45 -4.45 11.80 41.91
N THR A 46 -5.22 10.73 41.71
CA THR A 46 -5.43 9.68 42.74
C THR A 46 -5.09 8.29 42.14
N SER A 47 -5.09 7.25 42.99
CA SER A 47 -5.01 5.85 42.55
C SER A 47 -6.40 5.19 42.38
N LEU A 48 -7.47 5.97 42.47
CA LEU A 48 -8.84 5.45 42.40
C LEU A 48 -9.24 5.23 40.94
N ALA A 49 -9.54 3.98 40.61
CA ALA A 49 -10.04 3.58 39.29
C ALA A 49 -10.97 2.37 39.41
N ALA A 50 -11.91 2.24 38.49
CA ALA A 50 -12.76 1.06 38.35
C ALA A 50 -13.06 0.78 36.88
N THR A 51 -13.43 -0.47 36.55
CA THR A 51 -13.82 -0.90 35.23
C THR A 51 -15.31 -1.24 35.16
N SER A 52 -15.95 -0.95 34.03
CA SER A 52 -17.36 -1.25 33.82
C SER A 52 -17.61 -2.76 33.72
N ASN A 53 -18.71 -3.21 34.30
CA ASN A 53 -19.18 -4.59 34.25
C ASN A 53 -20.00 -4.88 32.97
N GLU A 54 -20.59 -6.08 32.84
CA GLU A 54 -21.40 -6.53 31.72
C GLU A 54 -22.60 -5.61 31.39
N ASN A 55 -23.08 -4.83 32.33
CA ASN A 55 -24.17 -3.87 32.15
C ASN A 55 -23.65 -2.43 31.93
N GLY A 56 -22.34 -2.23 31.73
CA GLY A 56 -21.70 -0.94 31.59
C GLY A 56 -21.56 -0.16 32.93
N GLN A 57 -21.89 -0.75 34.07
CA GLN A 57 -21.84 -0.06 35.37
C GLN A 57 -20.41 0.09 35.89
N ILE A 58 -20.10 1.30 36.38
CA ILE A 58 -18.85 1.65 37.06
C ILE A 58 -19.20 2.22 38.44
N ILE A 59 -18.52 1.75 39.49
CA ILE A 59 -18.65 2.25 40.84
C ILE A 59 -17.24 2.55 41.37
N ILE A 60 -16.98 3.81 41.71
CA ILE A 60 -15.75 4.24 42.40
C ILE A 60 -16.12 4.70 43.80
N VAL A 61 -15.58 4.06 44.82
CA VAL A 61 -15.81 4.40 46.25
C VAL A 61 -14.67 5.26 46.78
N ASN A 62 -14.89 5.97 47.86
CA ASN A 62 -13.93 6.82 48.53
C ASN A 62 -13.45 8.01 47.69
N VAL A 63 -14.32 8.57 46.86
CA VAL A 63 -13.99 9.74 46.06
C VAL A 63 -13.74 10.94 46.98
N PRO A 64 -12.61 11.69 46.79
CA PRO A 64 -12.34 12.87 47.63
C PRO A 64 -13.40 13.97 47.45
N ASP A 65 -13.59 14.77 48.49
CA ASP A 65 -14.44 15.97 48.45
C ASP A 65 -13.87 17.01 47.48
N GLY A 66 -14.78 17.85 46.95
CA GLY A 66 -14.42 18.92 46.02
C GLY A 66 -14.53 18.53 44.55
N VAL A 67 -13.94 19.35 43.69
CA VAL A 67 -14.00 19.17 42.23
C VAL A 67 -13.03 18.08 41.83
N GLN A 68 -13.55 17.03 41.19
CA GLN A 68 -12.78 15.89 40.68
C GLN A 68 -12.94 15.77 39.17
N GLU A 69 -11.82 15.52 38.43
CA GLU A 69 -11.82 15.14 37.05
C GLU A 69 -11.81 13.61 36.93
N ILE A 70 -12.85 13.06 36.29
CA ILE A 70 -12.99 11.62 36.05
C ILE A 70 -12.73 11.35 34.58
N HIS A 71 -11.71 10.55 34.31
CA HIS A 71 -11.28 10.16 32.98
C HIS A 71 -11.86 8.80 32.62
N PHE A 72 -12.61 8.71 31.54
CA PHE A 72 -13.14 7.47 30.99
C PHE A 72 -12.31 7.09 29.75
N SER A 73 -11.67 5.93 29.79
CA SER A 73 -10.91 5.39 28.68
C SER A 73 -11.37 3.98 28.31
N TYR A 74 -11.51 3.75 27.00
CA TYR A 74 -11.86 2.44 26.45
C TYR A 74 -11.24 2.29 25.07
N VAL A 75 -10.71 1.10 24.76
CA VAL A 75 -10.07 0.82 23.47
C VAL A 75 -11.11 0.99 22.34
N GLY A 76 -10.78 1.79 21.33
CA GLY A 76 -11.70 2.10 20.23
C GLY A 76 -12.69 3.24 20.51
N PHE A 77 -12.52 4.00 21.59
CA PHE A 77 -13.39 5.13 21.92
C PHE A 77 -12.56 6.37 22.28
N TYR A 78 -13.11 7.57 22.01
CA TYR A 78 -12.49 8.81 22.49
C TYR A 78 -12.49 8.86 24.01
N GLU A 79 -11.37 9.31 24.60
CA GLU A 79 -11.31 9.57 26.03
C GLU A 79 -12.31 10.69 26.37
N ARG A 80 -13.13 10.45 27.37
CA ARG A 80 -14.06 11.46 27.90
C ARG A 80 -13.63 11.87 29.30
N ILE A 81 -13.65 13.18 29.58
CA ILE A 81 -13.32 13.76 30.88
C ILE A 81 -14.55 14.50 31.40
N ASP A 82 -15.08 14.06 32.51
CA ASP A 82 -16.17 14.74 33.21
C ASP A 82 -15.66 15.34 34.51
N THR A 83 -16.02 16.60 34.76
CA THR A 83 -15.67 17.32 35.99
C THR A 83 -16.88 17.37 36.92
N LEU A 84 -16.77 16.76 38.08
CA LEU A 84 -17.87 16.65 39.06
C LEU A 84 -17.43 17.15 40.44
N GLU A 85 -18.35 17.82 41.15
CA GLU A 85 -18.13 18.31 42.52
C GLU A 85 -18.72 17.32 43.51
N PHE A 86 -17.90 16.78 44.41
CA PHE A 86 -18.32 15.85 45.47
C PHE A 86 -18.39 16.53 46.83
N PRO A 87 -19.40 16.15 47.65
CA PRO A 87 -20.45 15.13 47.45
C PRO A 87 -21.44 15.52 46.34
N LEU A 88 -21.83 14.56 45.53
CA LEU A 88 -22.83 14.75 44.47
C LEU A 88 -24.17 15.18 45.08
N LYS A 89 -24.78 16.22 44.49
CA LYS A 89 -26.11 16.71 44.92
C LYS A 89 -27.23 15.73 44.57
N ASP A 90 -27.04 14.96 43.49
CA ASP A 90 -27.93 13.89 43.06
C ASP A 90 -27.14 12.58 43.02
N THR A 91 -27.65 11.55 43.67
CA THR A 91 -27.06 10.21 43.77
C THR A 91 -27.61 9.27 42.72
N SER A 92 -28.33 9.78 41.72
CA SER A 92 -28.76 8.97 40.54
C SER A 92 -27.56 8.46 39.73
N VAL A 93 -27.76 7.34 39.07
CA VAL A 93 -26.73 6.75 38.17
C VAL A 93 -26.50 7.70 36.99
N ILE A 94 -25.28 8.16 36.82
CA ILE A 94 -24.89 9.06 35.73
C ILE A 94 -24.71 8.26 34.45
N GLU A 95 -25.38 8.65 33.36
CA GLU A 95 -25.14 8.04 32.05
C GLU A 95 -23.96 8.72 31.37
N ILE A 96 -22.95 7.93 31.06
CA ILE A 96 -21.75 8.34 30.33
C ILE A 96 -21.81 7.75 28.90
N LEU A 97 -21.85 8.62 27.91
CA LEU A 97 -21.83 8.22 26.51
C LEU A 97 -20.40 8.37 25.95
N LEU A 98 -19.78 7.27 25.53
CA LEU A 98 -18.51 7.30 24.81
C LEU A 98 -18.77 7.22 23.32
N LYS A 99 -18.11 8.09 22.56
CA LYS A 99 -18.14 8.10 21.09
C LYS A 99 -17.07 7.12 20.58
N GLU A 100 -17.43 6.25 19.65
CA GLU A 100 -16.45 5.40 19.00
C GLU A 100 -15.40 6.25 18.29
N ASN A 101 -14.14 5.89 18.50
CA ASN A 101 -13.04 6.47 17.76
C ASN A 101 -12.82 5.65 16.49
N SER A 102 -13.61 5.91 15.46
CA SER A 102 -13.48 5.27 14.15
C SER A 102 -12.14 5.57 13.46
N GLU A 103 -11.37 6.52 14.01
CA GLU A 103 -10.00 6.83 13.57
C GLU A 103 -8.91 6.18 14.44
N GLU A 104 -9.24 5.57 15.58
CA GLU A 104 -8.29 4.65 16.17
C GLU A 104 -8.13 3.51 15.19
N LEU A 105 -7.02 3.57 14.44
CA LEU A 105 -6.52 2.42 13.71
C LEU A 105 -6.66 1.24 14.66
N ASP A 106 -7.62 0.36 14.44
CA ASP A 106 -7.59 -1.00 14.96
C ASP A 106 -6.13 -1.39 15.00
N GLU A 107 -5.68 -2.06 16.03
CA GLU A 107 -4.28 -2.45 16.19
C GLU A 107 -3.80 -3.08 14.88
N VAL A 108 -3.37 -2.20 13.93
CA VAL A 108 -3.09 -2.59 12.55
C VAL A 108 -1.85 -3.45 12.58
N VAL A 109 -2.07 -4.75 12.49
CA VAL A 109 -1.00 -5.72 12.37
C VAL A 109 -0.43 -5.64 10.95
N ILE A 110 0.85 -5.32 10.88
CA ILE A 110 1.58 -5.18 9.63
C ILE A 110 2.23 -6.52 9.26
N SER A 111 1.85 -7.05 8.09
CA SER A 111 2.40 -8.31 7.58
C SER A 111 3.81 -8.16 7.00
N SER A 112 4.15 -6.97 6.48
CA SER A 112 5.42 -6.71 5.80
C SER A 112 6.64 -6.79 6.71
N THR A 113 6.50 -6.61 8.02
CA THR A 113 7.63 -6.73 8.96
C THR A 113 7.77 -8.10 9.58
N ARG A 114 6.84 -9.03 9.30
CA ARG A 114 6.73 -10.34 10.00
C ARG A 114 6.67 -10.18 11.52
N SER A 115 6.40 -8.97 12.01
CA SER A 115 6.25 -8.61 13.41
C SER A 115 4.84 -8.94 13.89
N THR A 116 4.72 -9.26 15.18
CA THR A 116 3.43 -9.35 15.87
C THR A 116 3.03 -8.02 16.51
N ARG A 117 3.86 -6.97 16.36
CA ARG A 117 3.67 -5.65 16.95
C ARG A 117 2.79 -4.76 16.08
N SER A 118 2.07 -3.85 16.70
CA SER A 118 1.29 -2.83 15.99
C SER A 118 2.19 -1.81 15.29
N ILE A 119 1.68 -1.16 14.25
CA ILE A 119 2.39 -0.14 13.45
C ILE A 119 3.00 0.98 14.31
N GLN A 120 2.36 1.32 15.43
CA GLN A 120 2.83 2.35 16.37
C GLN A 120 4.12 1.94 17.11
N ASN A 121 4.41 0.65 17.15
CA ASN A 121 5.54 0.05 17.87
C ASN A 121 6.61 -0.54 16.94
N ILE A 122 6.58 -0.20 15.64
CA ILE A 122 7.55 -0.67 14.66
C ILE A 122 8.47 0.48 14.27
N PRO A 123 9.81 0.33 14.42
CA PRO A 123 10.79 1.33 14.00
C PRO A 123 10.82 1.58 12.50
N THR A 124 10.52 0.57 11.68
CA THR A 124 10.37 0.73 10.23
C THR A 124 9.13 1.58 9.92
N ARG A 125 9.31 2.63 9.10
CA ARG A 125 8.18 3.44 8.62
C ARG A 125 7.39 2.68 7.57
N ILE A 126 6.11 2.52 7.81
CA ILE A 126 5.16 1.84 6.92
C ILE A 126 3.98 2.78 6.68
N GLU A 127 3.61 2.95 5.43
CA GLU A 127 2.35 3.56 5.04
C GLU A 127 1.31 2.45 4.84
N PHE A 128 0.12 2.71 5.27
CA PHE A 128 -0.96 1.74 5.31
C PHE A 128 -2.20 2.34 4.65
N ILE A 129 -2.79 1.59 3.71
CA ILE A 129 -4.08 1.89 3.09
C ILE A 129 -5.03 0.81 3.57
N GLY A 130 -6.00 1.18 4.40
CA GLY A 130 -6.96 0.26 5.03
C GLY A 130 -8.13 -0.12 4.13
N SER A 131 -9.00 -0.99 4.62
CA SER A 131 -10.15 -1.51 3.86
C SER A 131 -11.17 -0.43 3.49
N GLU A 132 -11.34 0.60 4.32
CA GLU A 132 -12.24 1.73 4.07
C GLU A 132 -11.72 2.54 2.87
N GLU A 133 -10.48 3.02 2.94
CA GLU A 133 -9.82 3.77 1.88
C GLU A 133 -9.71 2.96 0.58
N LEU A 134 -9.47 1.62 0.67
CA LEU A 134 -9.51 0.71 -0.47
C LEU A 134 -10.91 0.65 -1.11
N GLY A 135 -11.96 0.69 -0.30
CA GLY A 135 -13.36 0.68 -0.76
C GLY A 135 -13.74 1.96 -1.50
N GLU A 136 -13.22 3.10 -1.07
CA GLU A 136 -13.44 4.42 -1.68
C GLU A 136 -12.68 4.55 -3.00
N LYS A 137 -11.37 4.37 -2.95
CA LYS A 137 -10.49 4.47 -4.11
C LYS A 137 -10.78 3.39 -5.16
N GLY A 138 -11.24 2.21 -4.73
CA GLY A 138 -11.69 1.14 -5.60
C GLY A 138 -12.90 1.50 -6.47
N ASN A 139 -13.65 2.56 -6.15
CA ASN A 139 -14.75 3.05 -6.97
C ASN A 139 -14.27 3.73 -8.26
N MET A 140 -13.08 4.33 -8.26
CA MET A 140 -12.56 5.05 -9.42
C MET A 140 -12.14 4.10 -10.53
N LYS A 141 -11.33 3.08 -10.22
CA LYS A 141 -10.93 2.03 -11.17
C LYS A 141 -11.04 0.64 -10.53
N PRO A 142 -12.23 0.03 -10.51
CA PRO A 142 -12.45 -1.27 -9.89
C PRO A 142 -11.68 -2.42 -10.52
N GLY A 143 -11.17 -2.21 -11.72
CA GLY A 143 -10.42 -3.21 -12.46
C GLY A 143 -8.94 -3.28 -12.12
N ASP A 144 -8.32 -2.23 -11.53
CA ASP A 144 -6.87 -2.20 -11.27
C ASP A 144 -6.48 -1.28 -10.11
N ILE A 145 -5.26 -1.48 -9.55
CA ILE A 145 -4.77 -0.75 -8.37
C ILE A 145 -3.98 0.53 -8.71
N ARG A 146 -3.83 0.92 -9.98
CA ARG A 146 -2.99 2.07 -10.36
C ARG A 146 -3.42 3.37 -9.69
N MET A 147 -4.71 3.69 -9.72
CA MET A 147 -5.24 4.92 -9.11
C MET A 147 -5.01 4.93 -7.61
N LEU A 148 -5.32 3.82 -6.94
CA LEU A 148 -5.12 3.66 -5.51
C LEU A 148 -3.67 3.96 -5.07
N LEU A 149 -2.68 3.49 -5.85
CA LEU A 149 -1.27 3.76 -5.56
C LEU A 149 -0.84 5.15 -6.01
N ALA A 150 -1.39 5.67 -7.11
CA ALA A 150 -1.06 6.99 -7.62
C ALA A 150 -1.43 8.13 -6.67
N GLU A 151 -2.42 7.96 -5.82
CA GLU A 151 -2.86 8.95 -4.84
C GLU A 151 -1.95 9.02 -3.61
N SER A 152 -1.18 7.96 -3.33
CA SER A 152 -0.22 7.97 -2.22
C SER A 152 0.90 8.97 -2.47
N THR A 153 1.22 9.78 -1.48
CA THR A 153 2.31 10.78 -1.53
C THR A 153 3.63 10.07 -1.82
N GLY A 154 4.47 10.63 -2.69
CA GLY A 154 5.78 10.04 -3.05
C GLY A 154 5.74 8.82 -4.00
N ILE A 155 4.54 8.39 -4.42
CA ILE A 155 4.37 7.34 -5.43
C ILE A 155 3.87 7.96 -6.72
N HIS A 156 4.52 7.64 -7.83
CA HIS A 156 4.14 8.06 -9.17
C HIS A 156 3.91 6.86 -10.08
N VAL A 157 2.78 6.84 -10.79
CA VAL A 157 2.50 5.83 -11.81
C VAL A 157 2.92 6.37 -13.17
N GLN A 158 3.95 5.76 -13.73
CA GLN A 158 4.52 6.13 -15.02
C GLN A 158 3.97 5.25 -16.13
N THR A 159 3.29 5.84 -17.12
CA THR A 159 2.86 5.13 -18.33
C THR A 159 4.07 4.82 -19.21
N THR A 160 4.24 3.57 -19.59
CA THR A 160 5.36 3.07 -20.40
C THR A 160 5.00 2.81 -21.87
N SER A 161 3.71 2.59 -22.17
CA SER A 161 3.21 2.45 -23.55
C SER A 161 1.99 3.34 -23.78
N PRO A 162 2.01 4.21 -24.81
CA PRO A 162 0.89 5.09 -25.12
C PRO A 162 -0.33 4.35 -25.68
N THR A 163 -0.15 3.16 -26.22
CA THR A 163 -1.22 2.39 -26.92
C THR A 163 -1.76 1.25 -26.08
N SER A 164 -0.92 0.55 -25.30
CA SER A 164 -1.37 -0.51 -24.39
C SER A 164 -1.70 0.01 -22.98
N ALA A 165 -1.37 1.28 -22.68
CA ALA A 165 -1.51 1.90 -21.36
C ALA A 165 -0.78 1.15 -20.24
N ASN A 166 0.30 0.40 -20.58
CA ASN A 166 1.14 -0.23 -19.59
C ASN A 166 1.79 0.81 -18.69
N ALA A 167 2.02 0.46 -17.41
CA ALA A 167 2.52 1.40 -16.43
C ALA A 167 3.35 0.71 -15.35
N SER A 168 4.28 1.47 -14.77
CA SER A 168 5.09 1.06 -13.63
C SER A 168 4.91 2.01 -12.44
N ILE A 169 5.34 1.59 -11.25
CA ILE A 169 5.34 2.42 -10.03
C ILE A 169 6.73 2.95 -9.79
N ARG A 170 6.86 4.27 -9.72
CA ARG A 170 8.08 4.96 -9.27
C ARG A 170 7.88 5.43 -7.83
N ILE A 171 8.79 5.05 -6.94
CA ILE A 171 8.84 5.54 -5.57
C ILE A 171 10.06 6.44 -5.43
N GLN A 172 9.86 7.64 -4.88
CA GLN A 172 10.94 8.62 -4.65
C GLN A 172 11.78 8.92 -5.90
N GLY A 173 11.16 8.90 -7.08
CA GLY A 173 11.79 9.21 -8.36
C GLY A 173 12.65 8.11 -8.98
N LEU A 174 12.75 6.94 -8.34
CA LEU A 174 13.44 5.78 -8.91
C LEU A 174 12.50 4.98 -9.82
N ASP A 175 13.08 4.43 -10.89
CA ASP A 175 12.43 3.57 -11.87
C ASP A 175 11.67 2.40 -11.20
N GLY A 176 10.55 2.00 -11.77
CA GLY A 176 9.66 0.96 -11.23
C GLY A 176 10.33 -0.40 -11.01
N ARG A 177 11.39 -0.72 -11.73
CA ARG A 177 12.18 -1.96 -11.53
C ARG A 177 12.83 -2.03 -10.14
N TYR A 178 13.02 -0.89 -9.46
CA TYR A 178 13.57 -0.82 -8.10
C TYR A 178 12.51 -0.93 -7.00
N THR A 179 11.23 -1.05 -7.37
CA THR A 179 10.12 -1.28 -6.45
C THR A 179 9.69 -2.74 -6.51
N GLN A 180 9.60 -3.39 -5.35
CA GLN A 180 9.13 -4.76 -5.25
C GLN A 180 7.62 -4.78 -4.94
N ILE A 181 6.84 -5.47 -5.78
CA ILE A 181 5.40 -5.67 -5.56
C ILE A 181 5.17 -7.09 -5.11
N LEU A 182 4.52 -7.24 -3.95
CA LEU A 182 4.17 -8.51 -3.35
C LEU A 182 2.65 -8.67 -3.25
N LYS A 183 2.17 -9.89 -3.29
CA LYS A 183 0.82 -10.27 -2.84
C LYS A 183 0.94 -11.29 -1.72
N ASP A 184 0.42 -10.94 -0.54
CA ASP A 184 0.52 -11.75 0.70
C ASP A 184 1.98 -12.11 1.08
N GLY A 185 2.91 -11.20 0.76
CA GLY A 185 4.34 -11.39 0.98
C GLY A 185 5.04 -12.31 -0.04
N PHE A 186 4.41 -12.62 -1.18
CA PHE A 186 4.99 -13.38 -2.27
C PHE A 186 5.37 -12.48 -3.46
N PRO A 187 6.60 -12.60 -4.01
CA PRO A 187 7.10 -11.76 -5.11
C PRO A 187 6.61 -12.28 -6.49
N ILE A 188 5.30 -12.28 -6.71
CA ILE A 188 4.69 -12.85 -7.93
C ILE A 188 4.63 -11.87 -9.12
N PHE A 189 5.14 -10.64 -8.95
CA PHE A 189 5.20 -9.59 -9.97
C PHE A 189 6.63 -9.08 -10.13
N SER A 190 7.56 -9.94 -10.56
CA SER A 190 8.97 -9.62 -10.78
C SER A 190 9.46 -10.06 -12.16
N GLY A 191 10.56 -9.51 -12.65
CA GLY A 191 11.10 -9.83 -13.96
C GLY A 191 10.10 -9.61 -15.09
N ALA A 192 9.95 -10.55 -16.02
CA ALA A 192 8.97 -10.46 -17.11
C ALA A 192 7.55 -10.27 -16.63
N SER A 193 7.20 -10.85 -15.47
CA SER A 193 5.85 -10.77 -14.90
C SER A 193 5.51 -9.40 -14.29
N SER A 194 6.46 -8.47 -14.16
CA SER A 194 6.18 -7.09 -13.75
C SER A 194 5.41 -6.31 -14.81
N GLY A 195 5.61 -6.62 -16.08
CA GLY A 195 4.90 -6.02 -17.20
C GLY A 195 3.39 -6.25 -17.08
N LEU A 196 2.59 -5.20 -17.26
CA LEU A 196 1.13 -5.17 -17.08
C LEU A 196 0.65 -5.53 -15.66
N GLY A 197 1.54 -5.82 -14.69
CA GLY A 197 1.18 -6.30 -13.36
C GLY A 197 0.19 -5.40 -12.64
N LEU A 198 0.44 -4.09 -12.60
CA LEU A 198 -0.43 -3.11 -11.95
C LEU A 198 -1.84 -3.04 -12.53
N LEU A 199 -1.94 -3.23 -13.85
CA LEU A 199 -3.21 -3.22 -14.56
C LEU A 199 -4.07 -4.45 -14.25
N GLN A 200 -3.44 -5.53 -13.75
CA GLN A 200 -4.04 -6.85 -13.64
C GLN A 200 -4.45 -7.24 -12.21
N ILE A 201 -4.41 -6.28 -11.27
CA ILE A 201 -4.74 -6.53 -9.86
C ILE A 201 -5.96 -5.69 -9.49
N PRO A 202 -7.17 -6.30 -9.45
CA PRO A 202 -8.37 -5.65 -8.91
C PRO A 202 -8.29 -5.51 -7.39
N PRO A 203 -8.79 -4.39 -6.79
CA PRO A 203 -8.65 -4.14 -5.35
C PRO A 203 -9.67 -4.87 -4.46
N LEU A 204 -10.76 -5.44 -4.98
CA LEU A 204 -11.89 -5.94 -4.16
C LEU A 204 -11.53 -7.13 -3.25
N ASP A 205 -10.54 -7.95 -3.61
CA ASP A 205 -10.05 -9.05 -2.77
C ASP A 205 -8.99 -8.62 -1.74
N LEU A 206 -8.60 -7.34 -1.72
CA LEU A 206 -7.62 -6.81 -0.79
C LEU A 206 -8.28 -6.38 0.54
N LYS A 207 -7.59 -6.66 1.63
CA LYS A 207 -7.86 -6.16 2.98
C LYS A 207 -7.13 -4.84 3.23
N GLN A 208 -5.86 -4.78 2.81
CA GLN A 208 -4.97 -3.64 3.03
C GLN A 208 -3.84 -3.62 2.02
N VAL A 209 -3.23 -2.45 1.85
CA VAL A 209 -1.98 -2.27 1.12
C VAL A 209 -0.96 -1.65 2.06
N GLU A 210 0.22 -2.26 2.15
CA GLU A 210 1.33 -1.82 2.95
C GLU A 210 2.45 -1.32 2.03
N VAL A 211 2.93 -0.11 2.28
CA VAL A 211 4.00 0.51 1.49
C VAL A 211 5.16 0.85 2.41
N ILE A 212 6.34 0.32 2.11
CA ILE A 212 7.58 0.68 2.77
C ILE A 212 8.45 1.39 1.73
N LYS A 213 8.86 2.62 2.01
CA LYS A 213 9.70 3.43 1.11
C LYS A 213 11.15 3.42 1.56
N GLY A 214 12.05 3.37 0.59
CA GLY A 214 13.49 3.22 0.81
C GLY A 214 13.93 1.76 0.93
N SER A 215 15.22 1.54 1.20
CA SER A 215 15.81 0.19 1.24
C SER A 215 15.22 -0.66 2.37
N THR A 216 14.53 -1.73 1.99
CA THR A 216 13.83 -2.66 2.92
C THR A 216 14.32 -4.09 2.80
N SER A 217 15.55 -4.24 2.37
CA SER A 217 16.12 -5.51 1.90
C SER A 217 16.30 -6.61 2.95
N THR A 218 16.33 -6.32 4.26
CA THR A 218 16.58 -7.37 5.27
C THR A 218 15.62 -8.54 5.17
N LEU A 219 14.31 -8.30 5.11
CA LEU A 219 13.33 -9.38 5.06
C LEU A 219 13.01 -9.83 3.61
N TYR A 220 13.24 -8.98 2.62
CA TYR A 220 12.74 -9.19 1.25
C TYR A 220 13.83 -9.35 0.20
N GLY A 221 15.09 -9.07 0.53
CA GLY A 221 16.26 -9.25 -0.35
C GLY A 221 16.33 -8.27 -1.51
N GLY A 222 16.82 -8.71 -2.64
CA GLY A 222 17.05 -7.89 -3.82
C GLY A 222 15.76 -7.35 -4.43
N GLY A 223 15.85 -6.15 -5.03
CA GLY A 223 14.75 -5.52 -5.75
C GLY A 223 13.92 -4.49 -4.98
N ALA A 224 14.08 -4.40 -3.65
CA ALA A 224 13.43 -3.41 -2.80
C ALA A 224 14.35 -2.21 -2.50
N ILE A 225 14.89 -1.57 -3.54
CA ILE A 225 15.77 -0.38 -3.42
C ILE A 225 14.95 0.88 -3.17
N ALA A 226 13.96 1.15 -4.02
CA ALA A 226 13.04 2.28 -3.89
C ALA A 226 11.98 2.03 -2.82
N GLY A 227 11.62 0.77 -2.64
CA GLY A 227 10.64 0.36 -1.66
C GLY A 227 9.91 -0.94 -2.01
N LEU A 228 8.88 -1.20 -1.21
CA LEU A 228 8.05 -2.39 -1.28
C LEU A 228 6.58 -2.01 -1.22
N VAL A 229 5.76 -2.63 -2.06
CA VAL A 229 4.29 -2.58 -1.99
C VAL A 229 3.77 -3.99 -1.75
N ASN A 230 3.14 -4.24 -0.61
CA ASN A 230 2.59 -5.54 -0.25
C ASN A 230 1.06 -5.47 -0.21
N LEU A 231 0.42 -6.23 -1.08
CA LEU A 231 -1.01 -6.32 -1.26
C LEU A 231 -1.54 -7.48 -0.41
N ILE A 232 -2.24 -7.17 0.67
CA ILE A 232 -2.75 -8.17 1.60
C ILE A 232 -4.19 -8.53 1.24
N SER A 233 -4.41 -9.81 0.96
CA SER A 233 -5.73 -10.34 0.64
C SER A 233 -6.62 -10.48 1.88
N LYS A 234 -7.95 -10.40 1.69
CA LYS A 234 -8.94 -10.72 2.72
C LYS A 234 -8.80 -12.18 3.17
N THR A 235 -9.07 -12.41 4.44
CA THR A 235 -9.17 -13.74 5.06
C THR A 235 -10.62 -14.04 5.46
N PRO A 236 -11.03 -15.32 5.51
CA PRO A 236 -12.40 -15.67 5.87
C PRO A 236 -12.66 -15.43 7.36
N THR A 237 -13.82 -14.86 7.68
CA THR A 237 -14.37 -14.70 9.02
C THR A 237 -15.52 -15.68 9.26
N GLU A 238 -16.00 -15.81 10.49
CA GLU A 238 -17.17 -16.65 10.80
C GLU A 238 -18.44 -16.12 10.14
N GLU A 239 -18.55 -14.80 10.03
CA GLU A 239 -19.59 -14.15 9.25
C GLU A 239 -19.31 -14.29 7.75
N ARG A 240 -20.38 -14.50 6.98
CA ARG A 240 -20.29 -14.57 5.52
C ARG A 240 -20.02 -13.17 4.95
N ASP A 241 -18.94 -13.00 4.20
CA ASP A 241 -18.64 -11.80 3.40
C ASP A 241 -18.91 -12.13 1.92
N LEU A 242 -20.05 -11.65 1.39
CA LEU A 242 -20.42 -11.79 -0.02
C LEU A 242 -20.62 -10.42 -0.62
N ARG A 243 -19.77 -10.07 -1.59
CA ARG A 243 -19.77 -8.75 -2.24
C ARG A 243 -19.79 -8.88 -3.75
N PHE A 244 -20.55 -7.99 -4.39
CA PHE A 244 -20.52 -7.79 -5.83
C PHE A 244 -20.28 -6.32 -6.13
N HIS A 245 -19.50 -6.05 -7.17
CA HIS A 245 -19.19 -4.71 -7.62
C HIS A 245 -19.33 -4.65 -9.15
N LEU A 246 -20.29 -3.89 -9.62
CA LEU A 246 -20.56 -3.63 -11.04
C LEU A 246 -20.23 -2.17 -11.34
N ASN A 247 -19.44 -1.92 -12.38
CA ASN A 247 -19.04 -0.58 -12.79
C ASN A 247 -19.09 -0.44 -14.31
N GLY A 248 -19.54 0.72 -14.79
CA GLY A 248 -19.50 1.08 -16.19
C GLY A 248 -18.82 2.43 -16.40
N THR A 249 -18.11 2.61 -17.52
CA THR A 249 -17.40 3.86 -17.83
C THR A 249 -17.86 4.46 -19.17
N SER A 250 -17.81 5.80 -19.26
CA SER A 250 -18.10 6.52 -20.52
C SER A 250 -17.10 6.18 -21.63
N GLY A 251 -15.90 5.67 -21.27
CA GLY A 251 -14.91 5.15 -22.21
C GLY A 251 -15.22 3.74 -22.77
N GLY A 252 -16.41 3.18 -22.49
CA GLY A 252 -16.84 1.86 -22.97
C GLY A 252 -16.34 0.69 -22.10
N GLY A 253 -16.01 0.96 -20.85
CA GLY A 253 -15.58 -0.05 -19.87
C GLY A 253 -16.75 -0.69 -19.12
N LEU A 254 -16.58 -1.95 -18.73
CA LEU A 254 -17.46 -2.70 -17.84
C LEU A 254 -16.63 -3.58 -16.93
N ASP A 255 -16.83 -3.44 -15.62
CA ASP A 255 -16.19 -4.26 -14.60
C ASP A 255 -17.26 -5.02 -13.81
N ILE A 256 -17.06 -6.32 -13.67
CA ILE A 256 -17.89 -7.22 -12.87
C ILE A 256 -16.99 -7.94 -11.91
N ASN A 257 -17.11 -7.65 -10.62
CA ASN A 257 -16.27 -8.25 -9.59
C ASN A 257 -17.16 -8.91 -8.53
N GLY A 258 -16.73 -10.07 -8.03
CA GLY A 258 -17.39 -10.79 -6.96
C GLY A 258 -16.38 -11.32 -5.94
N PHE A 259 -16.71 -11.22 -4.67
CA PHE A 259 -15.93 -11.77 -3.57
C PHE A 259 -16.83 -12.57 -2.64
N TYR A 260 -16.37 -13.72 -2.25
CA TYR A 260 -16.98 -14.57 -1.20
C TYR A 260 -15.92 -14.95 -0.19
N GLY A 261 -16.23 -14.85 1.11
CA GLY A 261 -15.39 -15.33 2.21
C GLY A 261 -16.23 -15.88 3.35
N GLN A 262 -15.88 -17.06 3.87
CA GLN A 262 -16.48 -17.61 5.08
C GLN A 262 -15.59 -18.66 5.74
N LYS A 263 -15.59 -18.71 7.09
CA LYS A 263 -14.94 -19.72 7.90
C LYS A 263 -15.99 -20.68 8.48
N PHE A 264 -15.77 -21.97 8.33
CA PHE A 264 -16.61 -23.05 8.84
C PHE A 264 -15.80 -23.90 9.82
N LYS A 265 -15.91 -23.63 11.12
CA LYS A 265 -15.15 -24.36 12.15
C LYS A 265 -13.65 -24.53 11.81
N LYS A 266 -13.28 -25.66 11.19
CA LYS A 266 -11.89 -26.00 10.85
C LYS A 266 -11.46 -25.66 9.42
N ILE A 267 -12.38 -25.20 8.58
CA ILE A 267 -12.11 -24.87 7.18
C ILE A 267 -12.65 -23.46 6.91
N GLY A 268 -11.91 -22.68 6.16
CA GLY A 268 -12.36 -21.40 5.62
C GLY A 268 -12.05 -21.32 4.13
N THR A 269 -12.75 -20.47 3.42
CA THR A 269 -12.47 -20.21 2.01
C THR A 269 -12.69 -18.76 1.66
N THR A 270 -11.90 -18.23 0.74
CA THR A 270 -12.20 -17.01 0.01
C THR A 270 -12.15 -17.31 -1.49
N ILE A 271 -13.05 -16.70 -2.24
CA ILE A 271 -13.09 -16.80 -3.70
C ILE A 271 -13.30 -15.39 -4.24
N PHE A 272 -12.37 -14.92 -5.03
CA PHE A 272 -12.51 -13.69 -5.81
C PHE A 272 -12.59 -14.04 -7.28
N ALA A 273 -13.55 -13.47 -8.00
CA ALA A 273 -13.71 -13.58 -9.44
C ALA A 273 -13.97 -12.21 -10.05
N SER A 274 -13.35 -11.92 -11.20
CA SER A 274 -13.50 -10.65 -11.89
C SER A 274 -13.50 -10.84 -13.40
N HIS A 275 -14.39 -10.12 -14.09
CA HIS A 275 -14.38 -9.93 -15.53
C HIS A 275 -14.37 -8.44 -15.83
N ASN A 276 -13.31 -7.97 -16.47
CA ASN A 276 -13.12 -6.58 -16.82
C ASN A 276 -12.94 -6.47 -18.33
N ARG A 277 -13.66 -5.56 -18.98
CA ARG A 277 -13.50 -5.28 -20.39
C ARG A 277 -13.62 -3.79 -20.69
N ASN A 278 -12.96 -3.33 -21.74
CA ASN A 278 -13.09 -1.97 -22.26
C ASN A 278 -13.09 -1.97 -23.77
N GLY A 279 -13.89 -1.11 -24.36
CA GLY A 279 -13.77 -0.72 -25.77
C GLY A 279 -12.57 0.21 -25.96
N ALA A 280 -12.03 0.31 -27.19
CA ALA A 280 -11.00 1.31 -27.44
C ALA A 280 -11.60 2.73 -27.40
N TYR A 281 -10.86 3.65 -26.72
CA TYR A 281 -11.31 5.03 -26.54
C TYR A 281 -10.23 6.02 -26.98
N ASP A 282 -10.59 6.96 -27.88
CA ASP A 282 -9.74 8.04 -28.40
C ASP A 282 -10.42 9.39 -28.15
N PRO A 283 -10.29 10.00 -26.95
CA PRO A 283 -10.90 11.28 -26.64
C PRO A 283 -10.26 12.46 -27.37
N ALA A 284 -9.03 12.31 -27.81
CA ALA A 284 -8.28 13.33 -28.51
C ALA A 284 -8.58 13.38 -30.02
N LYS A 285 -9.23 12.35 -30.54
CA LYS A 285 -9.54 12.16 -31.98
C LYS A 285 -8.29 12.22 -32.85
N ILE A 286 -7.18 11.69 -32.35
CA ILE A 286 -5.90 11.62 -33.08
C ILE A 286 -5.73 10.34 -33.88
N GLY A 287 -6.72 9.43 -33.81
CA GLY A 287 -6.69 8.15 -34.51
C GLY A 287 -6.05 7.01 -33.72
N PHE A 288 -5.43 7.27 -32.55
CA PHE A 288 -4.87 6.28 -31.64
C PHE A 288 -5.68 6.13 -30.37
N SER A 289 -5.81 4.90 -29.88
CA SER A 289 -6.45 4.63 -28.60
C SER A 289 -5.65 5.15 -27.42
N ALA A 290 -6.24 6.01 -26.58
CA ALA A 290 -5.73 6.39 -25.28
C ALA A 290 -6.03 5.29 -24.22
N ILE A 291 -7.24 4.70 -24.30
CA ILE A 291 -7.58 3.48 -23.57
C ILE A 291 -7.67 2.35 -24.60
N PRO A 292 -6.89 1.25 -24.46
CA PRO A 292 -6.94 0.12 -25.38
C PRO A 292 -8.26 -0.66 -25.23
N LYS A 293 -8.64 -1.40 -26.27
CA LYS A 293 -9.59 -2.49 -26.13
C LYS A 293 -8.97 -3.61 -25.33
N PHE A 294 -9.59 -4.08 -24.26
CA PHE A 294 -9.12 -5.25 -23.52
C PHE A 294 -10.27 -6.09 -22.96
N GLU A 295 -9.95 -7.33 -22.68
CA GLU A 295 -10.78 -8.27 -21.94
C GLU A 295 -9.90 -9.05 -20.98
N ARG A 296 -10.29 -9.11 -19.71
CA ARG A 296 -9.53 -9.76 -18.64
C ARG A 296 -10.42 -10.56 -17.71
N PHE A 297 -9.95 -11.76 -17.37
CA PHE A 297 -10.53 -12.64 -16.35
C PHE A 297 -9.54 -12.85 -15.22
N VAL A 298 -10.03 -12.74 -13.99
CA VAL A 298 -9.25 -13.01 -12.76
C VAL A 298 -10.04 -14.00 -11.89
N LEU A 299 -9.33 -14.99 -11.34
CA LEU A 299 -9.91 -15.96 -10.39
C LEU A 299 -8.88 -16.29 -9.32
N ASN A 300 -9.20 -15.98 -8.05
CA ASN A 300 -8.32 -16.18 -6.90
C ASN A 300 -9.04 -16.97 -5.79
N PRO A 301 -9.17 -18.30 -5.86
CA PRO A 301 -9.66 -19.13 -4.75
C PRO A 301 -8.54 -19.35 -3.72
N LYS A 302 -8.90 -19.33 -2.42
CA LYS A 302 -8.03 -19.74 -1.30
C LYS A 302 -8.79 -20.64 -0.34
N LEU A 303 -8.13 -21.68 0.11
CA LEU A 303 -8.57 -22.60 1.14
C LEU A 303 -7.74 -22.39 2.41
N PHE A 304 -8.40 -22.30 3.56
CA PHE A 304 -7.80 -22.19 4.88
C PHE A 304 -8.18 -23.43 5.70
N VAL A 305 -7.20 -24.03 6.35
CA VAL A 305 -7.38 -25.19 7.22
C VAL A 305 -6.85 -24.85 8.60
N TYR A 306 -7.70 -24.93 9.62
CA TYR A 306 -7.40 -24.69 11.02
C TYR A 306 -7.36 -26.04 11.73
N PHE A 307 -6.16 -26.63 11.89
CA PHE A 307 -6.00 -27.92 12.55
C PHE A 307 -6.34 -27.83 14.03
N ASN A 308 -5.86 -26.78 14.65
CA ASN A 308 -6.13 -26.36 16.03
C ASN A 308 -5.75 -24.88 16.20
N ASP A 309 -5.83 -24.32 17.42
CA ASP A 309 -5.54 -22.91 17.71
C ASP A 309 -4.07 -22.54 17.47
N LYS A 310 -3.16 -23.52 17.40
CA LYS A 310 -1.72 -23.31 17.18
C LYS A 310 -1.29 -23.56 15.75
N THR A 311 -2.06 -24.29 14.96
CA THR A 311 -1.63 -24.74 13.63
C THR A 311 -2.67 -24.44 12.60
N LYS A 312 -2.28 -23.66 11.59
CA LYS A 312 -3.12 -23.34 10.44
C LYS A 312 -2.31 -23.43 9.13
N MET A 313 -3.02 -23.65 8.07
CA MET A 313 -2.48 -23.72 6.72
C MET A 313 -3.41 -23.02 5.77
N ASN A 314 -2.88 -22.34 4.76
CA ASN A 314 -3.68 -21.89 3.64
C ASN A 314 -3.02 -22.24 2.30
N PHE A 315 -3.86 -22.48 1.30
CA PHE A 315 -3.45 -22.70 -0.07
C PHE A 315 -4.33 -21.88 -1.00
N GLY A 316 -3.73 -21.11 -1.87
CA GLY A 316 -4.40 -20.26 -2.84
C GLY A 316 -3.85 -20.44 -4.25
N VAL A 317 -4.67 -20.13 -5.22
CA VAL A 317 -4.31 -20.03 -6.63
C VAL A 317 -4.71 -18.64 -7.12
N ASN A 318 -3.83 -17.96 -7.85
CA ASN A 318 -4.16 -16.72 -8.54
C ASN A 318 -4.05 -16.95 -10.04
N THR A 319 -5.08 -16.57 -10.77
CA THR A 319 -5.18 -16.72 -12.22
C THR A 319 -5.57 -15.38 -12.84
N THR A 320 -4.83 -14.97 -13.88
CA THR A 320 -5.20 -13.82 -14.70
C THR A 320 -4.94 -14.14 -16.17
N ILE A 321 -5.95 -13.92 -17.00
CA ILE A 321 -5.86 -14.07 -18.46
C ILE A 321 -6.34 -12.76 -19.06
N GLU A 322 -5.53 -12.14 -19.92
CA GLU A 322 -5.87 -10.85 -20.54
C GLU A 322 -5.45 -10.84 -22.02
N ASN A 323 -6.33 -10.28 -22.85
CA ASN A 323 -6.03 -9.85 -24.21
C ASN A 323 -6.27 -8.34 -24.29
N ARG A 324 -5.25 -7.62 -24.79
CA ARG A 324 -5.24 -6.15 -24.88
C ARG A 324 -4.76 -5.73 -26.25
N LEU A 325 -5.53 -4.85 -26.91
CA LEU A 325 -5.25 -4.33 -28.25
C LEU A 325 -5.38 -2.81 -28.25
N GLY A 326 -4.27 -2.12 -28.44
CA GLY A 326 -4.20 -0.68 -28.66
C GLY A 326 -3.65 -0.31 -30.02
N GLY A 327 -3.64 0.99 -30.34
CA GLY A 327 -3.12 1.50 -31.59
C GLY A 327 -4.15 2.22 -32.43
N ASP A 328 -4.04 2.07 -33.76
CA ASP A 328 -4.95 2.72 -34.73
C ASP A 328 -6.41 2.29 -34.53
N MET A 329 -7.30 3.25 -34.38
CA MET A 329 -8.73 3.03 -34.16
C MET A 329 -9.42 2.33 -35.34
N LEU A 330 -8.90 2.46 -36.59
CA LEU A 330 -9.45 1.75 -37.75
C LEU A 330 -9.09 0.26 -37.65
N TYR A 331 -7.84 -0.06 -37.31
CA TYR A 331 -7.41 -1.43 -37.10
C TYR A 331 -8.21 -2.13 -36.00
N ILE A 332 -8.37 -1.47 -34.83
CA ILE A 332 -9.11 -2.02 -33.68
C ILE A 332 -10.58 -2.27 -34.04
N LYS A 333 -11.18 -1.46 -34.91
CA LYS A 333 -12.56 -1.61 -35.40
C LYS A 333 -12.70 -2.64 -36.56
N GLY A 334 -11.62 -3.31 -36.94
CA GLY A 334 -11.61 -4.28 -38.05
C GLY A 334 -11.80 -3.65 -39.42
N LYS A 335 -11.48 -2.36 -39.58
CA LYS A 335 -11.57 -1.60 -40.86
C LYS A 335 -10.19 -1.32 -41.47
N GLY A 336 -9.14 -1.78 -40.83
CA GLY A 336 -7.75 -1.65 -41.27
C GLY A 336 -7.08 -3.02 -41.41
N ASP A 337 -5.85 -3.02 -41.84
CA ASP A 337 -5.01 -4.21 -41.95
C ASP A 337 -3.69 -4.07 -41.18
N ASN A 338 -2.97 -5.17 -40.95
CA ASN A 338 -1.74 -5.22 -40.17
C ASN A 338 -0.50 -4.71 -40.94
N THR A 339 -0.65 -4.32 -42.18
CA THR A 339 0.43 -3.77 -43.00
C THR A 339 0.40 -2.25 -43.11
N ASN A 340 -0.79 -1.66 -42.96
CA ASN A 340 -1.03 -0.24 -43.16
C ASN A 340 -1.38 0.53 -41.87
N GLN A 341 -1.66 -0.15 -40.75
CA GLN A 341 -1.98 0.48 -39.48
C GLN A 341 -1.06 -0.01 -38.37
N TYR A 342 -0.71 0.89 -37.46
CA TYR A 342 0.01 0.54 -36.26
C TYR A 342 -0.94 -0.06 -35.23
N PHE A 343 -0.56 -1.17 -34.61
CA PHE A 343 -1.24 -1.79 -33.49
C PHE A 343 -0.23 -2.36 -32.48
N GLU A 344 -0.65 -2.50 -31.25
CA GLU A 344 0.07 -3.22 -30.20
C GLU A 344 -0.91 -4.19 -29.52
N GLU A 345 -0.74 -5.48 -29.74
CA GLU A 345 -1.50 -6.54 -29.10
C GLU A 345 -0.65 -7.20 -28.01
N ASN A 346 -1.20 -7.28 -26.79
CA ASN A 346 -0.60 -7.99 -25.67
C ASN A 346 -1.55 -9.10 -25.20
N LYS A 347 -1.10 -10.35 -25.29
CA LYS A 347 -1.79 -11.51 -24.73
C LYS A 347 -0.99 -12.03 -23.55
N THR A 348 -1.62 -12.11 -22.36
CA THR A 348 -0.96 -12.58 -21.15
C THR A 348 -1.75 -13.67 -20.46
N GLN A 349 -1.01 -14.62 -19.88
CA GLN A 349 -1.52 -15.66 -19.01
C GLN A 349 -0.63 -15.70 -17.76
N ARG A 350 -1.24 -15.60 -16.60
CA ARG A 350 -0.57 -15.59 -15.31
C ARG A 350 -1.24 -16.58 -14.37
N TYR A 351 -0.45 -17.49 -13.83
CA TYR A 351 -0.88 -18.46 -12.82
C TYR A 351 0.13 -18.46 -11.68
N SER A 352 -0.33 -18.45 -10.44
CA SER A 352 0.55 -18.66 -9.30
C SER A 352 -0.15 -19.39 -8.18
N THR A 353 0.61 -20.19 -7.43
CA THR A 353 0.17 -20.82 -6.18
C THR A 353 0.66 -20.00 -5.00
N GLN A 354 -0.04 -20.08 -3.89
CA GLN A 354 0.39 -19.52 -2.60
C GLN A 354 0.11 -20.56 -1.54
N PHE A 355 1.12 -21.02 -0.84
CA PHE A 355 1.03 -21.93 0.29
C PHE A 355 1.66 -21.28 1.51
N VAL A 356 0.95 -21.29 2.63
CA VAL A 356 1.46 -20.85 3.93
C VAL A 356 1.08 -21.87 4.98
N PHE A 357 2.04 -22.28 5.77
CA PHE A 357 1.88 -23.09 6.97
C PHE A 357 2.39 -22.31 8.17
N ASP A 358 1.53 -22.08 9.16
CA ASP A 358 1.83 -21.39 10.41
C ASP A 358 1.69 -22.35 11.59
N HIS A 359 2.67 -22.35 12.48
CA HIS A 359 2.63 -23.12 13.71
C HIS A 359 3.12 -22.30 14.90
N LEU A 360 2.26 -22.12 15.92
CA LEU A 360 2.63 -21.53 17.22
C LEU A 360 3.26 -22.63 18.08
N ILE A 361 4.58 -22.57 18.29
CA ILE A 361 5.31 -23.50 19.15
C ILE A 361 4.85 -23.28 20.61
N ASN A 362 4.79 -22.02 21.01
CA ASN A 362 4.25 -21.54 22.28
C ASN A 362 3.76 -20.09 22.12
N GLU A 363 3.32 -19.43 23.20
CA GLU A 363 2.80 -18.05 23.20
C GLU A 363 3.81 -17.01 22.67
N LYS A 364 5.11 -17.30 22.71
CA LYS A 364 6.21 -16.37 22.32
C LYS A 364 6.85 -16.74 21.01
N SER A 365 6.64 -17.96 20.51
CA SER A 365 7.42 -18.47 19.38
C SER A 365 6.53 -19.08 18.32
N SER A 366 6.80 -18.74 17.08
CA SER A 366 6.12 -19.28 15.91
C SER A 366 7.09 -19.68 14.80
N PHE A 367 6.65 -20.59 13.99
CA PHE A 367 7.33 -21.05 12.80
C PHE A 367 6.41 -20.93 11.60
N GLN A 368 6.91 -20.43 10.49
CA GLN A 368 6.15 -20.28 9.25
C GLN A 368 6.93 -20.84 8.06
N ILE A 369 6.24 -21.55 7.19
CA ILE A 369 6.73 -21.93 5.85
C ILE A 369 5.83 -21.28 4.80
N LYS A 370 6.46 -20.67 3.80
CA LYS A 370 5.79 -20.11 2.62
C LYS A 370 6.35 -20.74 1.35
N ASN A 371 5.47 -21.03 0.39
CA ASN A 371 5.88 -21.43 -0.95
C ASN A 371 4.95 -20.86 -2.00
N SER A 372 5.51 -20.43 -3.12
CA SER A 372 4.78 -20.00 -4.31
C SER A 372 5.52 -20.50 -5.55
N VAL A 373 4.77 -20.99 -6.51
CA VAL A 373 5.24 -21.27 -7.87
C VAL A 373 4.41 -20.43 -8.82
N SER A 374 5.05 -19.75 -9.76
CA SER A 374 4.38 -18.88 -10.72
C SER A 374 4.78 -19.20 -12.15
N TYR A 375 3.83 -19.05 -13.05
CA TYR A 375 3.96 -19.12 -14.48
C TYR A 375 3.39 -17.86 -15.10
N PHE A 376 4.15 -17.23 -15.99
CA PHE A 376 3.72 -16.07 -16.73
C PHE A 376 4.13 -16.23 -18.20
N ASN A 377 3.17 -16.10 -19.10
CA ASN A 377 3.42 -16.03 -20.54
C ASN A 377 2.92 -14.68 -21.07
N ARG A 378 3.72 -14.04 -21.88
CA ARG A 378 3.38 -12.82 -22.60
C ARG A 378 3.72 -12.95 -24.07
N ASN A 379 2.76 -12.59 -24.92
CA ASN A 379 2.95 -12.42 -26.34
C ASN A 379 2.57 -10.98 -26.70
N THR A 380 3.55 -10.20 -27.13
CA THR A 380 3.39 -8.83 -27.63
C THR A 380 3.59 -8.83 -29.14
N THR A 381 2.62 -8.34 -29.90
CA THR A 381 2.67 -8.25 -31.36
C THR A 381 2.46 -6.80 -31.79
N ILE A 382 3.35 -6.28 -32.60
CA ILE A 382 3.26 -5.01 -33.34
C ILE A 382 3.46 -5.26 -34.84
N PRO A 383 3.23 -4.31 -35.73
CA PRO A 383 3.50 -4.51 -37.15
C PRO A 383 4.93 -4.99 -37.40
N SER A 384 5.05 -6.13 -38.09
CA SER A 384 6.33 -6.74 -38.48
C SER A 384 7.24 -7.24 -37.33
N TYR A 385 6.75 -7.25 -36.07
CA TYR A 385 7.53 -7.75 -34.95
C TYR A 385 6.66 -8.45 -33.92
N GLN A 386 7.19 -9.50 -33.33
CA GLN A 386 6.55 -10.24 -32.22
C GLN A 386 7.60 -10.60 -31.19
N PHE A 387 7.24 -10.42 -29.92
CA PHE A 387 7.97 -10.88 -28.75
C PHE A 387 7.08 -11.84 -27.97
N GLU A 388 7.54 -13.06 -27.76
CA GLU A 388 6.83 -14.06 -26.96
C GLU A 388 7.79 -14.72 -25.98
N GLY A 389 7.45 -14.74 -24.71
CA GLY A 389 8.29 -15.36 -23.70
C GLY A 389 7.49 -15.88 -22.51
N THR A 390 8.10 -16.87 -21.85
CA THR A 390 7.53 -17.54 -20.67
C THR A 390 8.49 -17.41 -19.50
N GLN A 391 7.97 -16.95 -18.36
CA GLN A 391 8.66 -16.94 -17.09
C GLN A 391 8.08 -18.00 -16.17
N THR A 392 8.95 -18.77 -15.52
CA THR A 392 8.63 -19.65 -14.40
C THR A 392 9.45 -19.23 -13.21
N ALA A 393 8.81 -18.98 -12.07
CA ALA A 393 9.51 -18.57 -10.87
C ALA A 393 8.97 -19.32 -9.66
N SER A 394 9.82 -19.51 -8.64
CA SER A 394 9.41 -20.06 -7.36
C SER A 394 10.02 -19.27 -6.21
N PHE A 395 9.29 -19.20 -5.12
CA PHE A 395 9.74 -18.61 -3.86
C PHE A 395 9.40 -19.55 -2.72
N THR A 396 10.38 -19.95 -1.96
CA THR A 396 10.20 -20.75 -0.74
C THR A 396 10.93 -20.08 0.40
N GLU A 397 10.26 -19.92 1.54
CA GLU A 397 10.80 -19.31 2.74
C GLU A 397 10.40 -20.11 3.98
N ALA A 398 11.33 -20.28 4.89
CA ALA A 398 11.08 -20.75 6.24
C ALA A 398 11.57 -19.68 7.22
N ASN A 399 10.72 -19.28 8.16
CA ASN A 399 11.09 -18.31 9.19
C ASN A 399 10.64 -18.73 10.57
N TYR A 400 11.37 -18.29 11.58
CA TYR A 400 11.10 -18.43 12.99
C TYR A 400 11.00 -17.07 13.63
N THR A 401 9.96 -16.85 14.43
CA THR A 401 9.75 -15.62 15.20
C THR A 401 9.71 -15.95 16.67
N ASN A 402 10.42 -15.16 17.50
CA ASN A 402 10.32 -15.23 18.95
C ASN A 402 10.08 -13.81 19.49
N SER A 403 8.95 -13.61 20.15
CA SER A 403 8.49 -12.30 20.64
C SER A 403 8.36 -12.32 22.15
N THR A 404 8.98 -11.34 22.80
CA THR A 404 8.84 -11.02 24.22
C THR A 404 8.38 -9.56 24.33
N GLU A 405 8.04 -9.10 25.51
CA GLU A 405 7.67 -7.70 25.75
C GLU A 405 8.75 -6.70 25.28
N LYS A 406 10.03 -7.05 25.47
CA LYS A 406 11.16 -6.15 25.15
C LYS A 406 11.83 -6.44 23.82
N SER A 407 11.78 -7.67 23.34
CA SER A 407 12.59 -8.08 22.18
C SER A 407 11.82 -9.04 21.30
N GLU A 408 11.88 -8.80 19.98
CA GLU A 408 11.34 -9.69 18.97
C GLU A 408 12.44 -10.05 17.97
N TRP A 409 12.66 -11.34 17.77
CA TRP A 409 13.59 -11.89 16.82
C TRP A 409 12.83 -12.55 15.67
N VAL A 410 13.25 -12.24 14.46
CA VAL A 410 12.81 -12.92 13.24
C VAL A 410 14.05 -13.43 12.53
N ALA A 411 14.12 -14.73 12.28
CA ALA A 411 15.20 -15.34 11.52
C ALA A 411 14.64 -16.27 10.45
N GLY A 412 15.25 -16.33 9.28
CA GLY A 412 14.77 -17.19 8.22
C GLY A 412 15.74 -17.40 7.09
N VAL A 413 15.36 -18.34 6.23
CA VAL A 413 16.05 -18.67 4.99
C VAL A 413 15.06 -18.70 3.85
N ASN A 414 15.49 -18.33 2.65
CA ASN A 414 14.66 -18.45 1.46
C ASN A 414 15.45 -18.88 0.22
N ILE A 415 14.72 -19.40 -0.73
CA ILE A 415 15.18 -19.73 -2.07
C ILE A 415 14.25 -19.05 -3.06
N TRP A 416 14.82 -18.32 -3.98
CA TRP A 416 14.09 -17.68 -5.07
C TRP A 416 14.70 -18.12 -6.41
N THR A 417 13.86 -18.64 -7.30
CA THR A 417 14.22 -18.99 -8.66
C THR A 417 13.40 -18.17 -9.64
N ASP A 418 14.01 -17.68 -10.70
CA ASP A 418 13.37 -16.90 -11.75
C ASP A 418 14.03 -17.27 -13.09
N ASN A 419 13.26 -17.95 -13.95
CA ASN A 419 13.70 -18.43 -15.24
C ASN A 419 12.81 -17.86 -16.33
N PHE A 420 13.40 -17.22 -17.31
CA PHE A 420 12.72 -16.70 -18.48
C PHE A 420 13.24 -17.41 -19.75
N LYS A 421 12.30 -17.79 -20.60
CA LYS A 421 12.57 -18.39 -21.92
C LYS A 421 11.82 -17.63 -22.99
N GLU A 422 12.56 -17.07 -23.93
CA GLU A 422 12.01 -16.42 -25.09
C GLU A 422 11.79 -17.45 -26.23
N LYS A 423 10.69 -17.28 -26.94
CA LYS A 423 10.41 -18.09 -28.12
C LYS A 423 11.18 -17.55 -29.33
N GLN A 424 11.93 -18.42 -29.99
CA GLN A 424 12.67 -18.06 -31.20
C GLN A 424 11.68 -17.76 -32.32
N ILE A 425 11.49 -16.50 -32.65
CA ILE A 425 10.61 -16.03 -33.74
C ILE A 425 11.45 -15.46 -34.89
N THR A 426 12.56 -14.81 -34.56
CA THR A 426 13.50 -14.20 -35.50
C THR A 426 14.90 -14.76 -35.28
N ALA A 427 15.87 -14.39 -36.10
CA ALA A 427 17.28 -14.73 -35.90
C ALA A 427 17.98 -13.87 -34.84
N PHE A 428 17.27 -12.96 -34.16
CA PHE A 428 17.84 -12.13 -33.11
C PHE A 428 18.18 -12.99 -31.87
N PRO A 429 19.26 -12.66 -31.12
CA PRO A 429 19.66 -13.41 -29.93
C PRO A 429 18.54 -13.49 -28.89
N LEU A 430 18.31 -14.71 -28.35
CA LEU A 430 17.32 -14.94 -27.29
C LEU A 430 17.74 -14.26 -25.97
N ARG A 431 16.78 -13.66 -25.30
CA ARG A 431 16.96 -12.95 -24.00
C ARG A 431 16.66 -13.85 -22.82
N ASP A 432 17.00 -15.13 -22.95
CA ASP A 432 16.86 -16.13 -21.90
C ASP A 432 17.68 -15.76 -20.66
N TYR A 433 17.15 -16.03 -19.48
CA TYR A 433 17.91 -15.95 -18.24
C TYR A 433 17.45 -16.99 -17.22
N SER A 434 18.33 -17.28 -16.25
CA SER A 434 18.05 -18.09 -15.08
C SER A 434 18.71 -17.43 -13.87
N GLN A 435 17.92 -16.84 -12.99
CA GLN A 435 18.39 -16.19 -11.76
C GLN A 435 17.95 -17.01 -10.56
N ASN A 436 18.91 -17.46 -9.74
CA ASN A 436 18.66 -18.22 -8.54
C ASN A 436 19.34 -17.54 -7.35
N THR A 437 18.60 -17.34 -6.26
CA THR A 437 19.10 -16.66 -5.07
C THR A 437 18.79 -17.48 -3.82
N PHE A 438 19.81 -17.67 -2.99
CA PHE A 438 19.70 -18.26 -1.66
C PHE A 438 19.89 -17.15 -0.63
N GLY A 439 18.89 -16.91 0.20
CA GLY A 439 18.90 -15.84 1.20
C GLY A 439 18.84 -16.39 2.63
N ALA A 440 19.59 -15.78 3.54
CA ALA A 440 19.46 -15.98 4.98
C ALA A 440 19.38 -14.62 5.67
N PHE A 441 18.51 -14.49 6.67
CA PHE A 441 18.28 -13.22 7.34
C PHE A 441 18.01 -13.40 8.83
N VAL A 442 18.37 -12.38 9.60
CA VAL A 442 18.02 -12.22 11.00
C VAL A 442 17.71 -10.75 11.27
N GLN A 443 16.67 -10.50 12.03
CA GLN A 443 16.25 -9.16 12.47
C GLN A 443 15.88 -9.21 13.94
N ASN A 444 16.25 -8.19 14.67
CA ASN A 444 15.83 -7.97 16.05
C ASN A 444 15.16 -6.60 16.18
N SER A 445 14.01 -6.56 16.78
CA SER A 445 13.33 -5.34 17.24
C SER A 445 13.37 -5.30 18.76
N PHE A 446 13.98 -4.27 19.33
CA PHE A 446 14.26 -4.16 20.75
C PHE A 446 13.70 -2.87 21.35
N LYS A 447 12.83 -3.01 22.38
CA LYS A 447 12.36 -1.90 23.20
C LYS A 447 13.42 -1.54 24.23
N ALA A 448 14.29 -0.59 23.90
CA ALA A 448 15.37 -0.15 24.79
C ALA A 448 14.83 0.59 26.02
N THR A 449 13.85 1.47 25.80
CA THR A 449 13.10 2.21 26.83
C THR A 449 11.65 2.39 26.35
N ASP A 450 10.80 3.02 27.15
CA ASP A 450 9.42 3.34 26.71
C ASP A 450 9.39 4.36 25.58
N TRP A 451 10.37 5.23 25.49
CA TRP A 451 10.48 6.25 24.44
C TRP A 451 11.39 5.85 23.27
N LEU A 452 12.19 4.75 23.35
CA LEU A 452 13.13 4.34 22.31
C LEU A 452 12.97 2.85 21.96
N GLN A 453 12.68 2.60 20.69
CA GLN A 453 12.71 1.26 20.11
C GLN A 453 13.71 1.22 18.97
N LEU A 454 14.50 0.15 18.93
CA LEU A 454 15.56 -0.07 17.94
C LEU A 454 15.23 -1.32 17.12
N GLU A 455 15.62 -1.30 15.86
CA GLU A 455 15.57 -2.47 14.99
C GLU A 455 16.89 -2.58 14.23
N ALA A 456 17.45 -3.76 14.24
CA ALA A 456 18.65 -4.09 13.48
C ALA A 456 18.45 -5.41 12.75
N GLY A 457 18.83 -5.46 11.49
CA GLY A 457 18.73 -6.63 10.66
C GLY A 457 19.95 -6.83 9.79
N LEU A 458 20.26 -8.09 9.53
CA LEU A 458 21.29 -8.50 8.59
C LEU A 458 20.74 -9.59 7.68
N ARG A 459 20.95 -9.42 6.40
CA ARG A 459 20.67 -10.42 5.39
C ARG A 459 21.89 -10.69 4.55
N THR A 460 22.06 -11.93 4.14
CA THR A 460 23.02 -12.35 3.14
C THR A 460 22.30 -13.09 2.04
N ASP A 461 22.44 -12.61 0.80
CA ASP A 461 21.98 -13.31 -0.39
C ASP A 461 23.18 -13.83 -1.17
N TYR A 462 23.11 -15.08 -1.60
CA TYR A 462 24.00 -15.65 -2.59
C TYR A 462 23.26 -15.75 -3.91
N VAL A 463 23.57 -14.84 -4.82
CA VAL A 463 23.00 -14.80 -6.18
C VAL A 463 23.91 -15.59 -7.09
N ILE A 464 23.40 -16.68 -7.67
CA ILE A 464 24.19 -17.47 -8.63
C ILE A 464 24.65 -16.54 -9.76
N ASP A 465 25.89 -16.69 -10.23
CA ASP A 465 26.60 -15.89 -11.23
C ASP A 465 27.12 -14.52 -10.72
N TYR A 466 26.58 -13.98 -9.61
CA TYR A 466 26.98 -12.67 -9.07
C TYR A 466 27.65 -12.75 -7.67
N GLY A 467 27.50 -13.86 -6.93
CA GLY A 467 28.11 -14.08 -5.64
C GLY A 467 27.32 -13.55 -4.44
N ALA A 468 28.03 -13.36 -3.32
CA ALA A 468 27.41 -12.97 -2.05
C ALA A 468 27.19 -11.46 -1.94
N VAL A 469 26.03 -11.09 -1.40
CA VAL A 469 25.63 -9.70 -1.10
C VAL A 469 25.21 -9.60 0.37
N PHE A 470 25.78 -8.62 1.10
CA PHE A 470 25.46 -8.34 2.49
C PHE A 470 24.57 -7.10 2.59
N LEU A 471 23.47 -7.20 3.32
CA LEU A 471 22.42 -6.20 3.39
C LEU A 471 22.09 -5.87 4.86
N PRO A 472 22.93 -5.11 5.54
CA PRO A 472 22.61 -4.59 6.87
C PRO A 472 21.54 -3.50 6.79
N ARG A 473 20.70 -3.42 7.82
CA ARG A 473 19.69 -2.40 8.02
C ARG A 473 19.53 -2.06 9.48
N VAL A 474 19.35 -0.79 9.78
CA VAL A 474 19.06 -0.31 11.14
C VAL A 474 17.95 0.71 11.10
N SER A 475 17.12 0.74 12.14
CA SER A 475 16.12 1.78 12.33
C SER A 475 15.85 2.02 13.82
N ALA A 476 15.38 3.21 14.15
CA ALA A 476 14.99 3.63 15.48
C ALA A 476 13.66 4.37 15.44
N LEU A 477 12.82 4.12 16.44
CA LEU A 477 11.58 4.86 16.72
C LEU A 477 11.74 5.58 18.04
N PHE A 478 11.51 6.89 18.02
CA PHE A 478 11.51 7.76 19.17
C PHE A 478 10.06 8.19 19.48
N LYS A 479 9.56 7.87 20.66
CA LYS A 479 8.31 8.40 21.22
C LYS A 479 8.65 9.60 22.06
N ILE A 480 8.60 10.82 21.48
CA ILE A 480 9.15 12.05 22.06
C ILE A 480 8.16 12.63 23.09
N ALA A 481 6.89 12.62 22.72
CA ALA A 481 5.79 13.08 23.59
C ALA A 481 4.49 12.38 23.16
N ASN A 482 3.39 12.62 23.86
CA ASN A 482 2.10 12.13 23.44
C ASN A 482 1.76 12.67 22.04
N GLY A 483 1.41 11.78 21.12
CA GLY A 483 1.15 12.12 19.71
C GLY A 483 2.37 12.51 18.88
N LEU A 484 3.59 12.67 19.45
CA LEU A 484 4.80 13.06 18.73
C LEU A 484 5.81 11.92 18.68
N THR A 485 6.06 11.42 17.47
CA THR A 485 7.03 10.37 17.22
C THR A 485 7.99 10.76 16.09
N SER A 486 9.18 10.17 16.08
CA SER A 486 10.15 10.29 15.00
C SER A 486 10.75 8.92 14.72
N ARG A 487 11.00 8.63 13.45
CA ARG A 487 11.73 7.46 13.01
C ARG A 487 12.94 7.86 12.19
N ILE A 488 14.01 7.10 12.33
CA ILE A 488 15.19 7.20 11.47
C ILE A 488 15.60 5.79 11.09
N GLY A 489 15.93 5.57 9.83
CA GLY A 489 16.37 4.27 9.37
C GLY A 489 17.18 4.35 8.10
N GLY A 490 17.93 3.26 7.83
CA GLY A 490 18.68 3.13 6.60
C GLY A 490 19.17 1.70 6.40
N GLY A 491 19.54 1.39 5.17
CA GLY A 491 20.00 0.06 4.81
C GLY A 491 20.58 0.02 3.40
N PHE A 492 21.01 -1.18 3.03
CA PHE A 492 21.60 -1.48 1.73
C PHE A 492 20.59 -2.23 0.88
N GLY A 493 20.74 -2.15 -0.43
CA GLY A 493 19.94 -2.86 -1.42
C GLY A 493 20.75 -3.29 -2.62
N TYR A 494 20.21 -4.17 -3.44
CA TYR A 494 20.78 -4.51 -4.74
C TYR A 494 19.67 -4.86 -5.74
N LYS A 495 20.00 -4.84 -7.01
CA LYS A 495 19.15 -5.32 -8.12
C LYS A 495 19.97 -6.15 -9.08
N SER A 496 19.47 -7.33 -9.46
CA SER A 496 20.03 -8.11 -10.54
C SER A 496 19.71 -7.48 -11.89
N PRO A 497 20.63 -7.49 -12.86
CA PRO A 497 20.39 -7.01 -14.21
C PRO A 497 19.19 -7.70 -14.85
N THR A 498 18.39 -6.94 -15.61
CA THR A 498 17.25 -7.45 -16.34
C THR A 498 16.96 -6.59 -17.57
N ILE A 499 16.44 -7.19 -18.63
CA ILE A 499 15.90 -6.46 -19.78
C ILE A 499 14.51 -5.87 -19.51
N PHE A 500 13.82 -6.31 -18.45
CA PHE A 500 12.46 -5.89 -18.13
C PHE A 500 12.49 -4.56 -17.38
N THR A 501 12.71 -3.48 -18.13
CA THR A 501 12.78 -2.09 -17.68
C THR A 501 11.76 -1.24 -18.44
N GLU A 502 11.50 -0.01 -17.95
CA GLU A 502 10.61 0.93 -18.61
C GLU A 502 11.12 1.29 -20.02
N GLU A 503 12.43 1.40 -20.22
CA GLU A 503 13.05 1.72 -21.51
C GLU A 503 12.81 0.61 -22.54
N SER A 504 13.05 -0.64 -22.17
CA SER A 504 12.81 -1.80 -23.06
C SER A 504 11.33 -1.98 -23.36
N GLU A 505 10.46 -1.74 -22.38
CA GLU A 505 9.01 -1.80 -22.56
C GLU A 505 8.52 -0.78 -23.61
N ARG A 506 9.07 0.44 -23.63
CA ARG A 506 8.76 1.44 -24.67
C ARG A 506 9.19 1.01 -26.08
N LEU A 507 10.22 0.20 -26.17
CA LEU A 507 10.70 -0.40 -27.42
C LEU A 507 9.98 -1.72 -27.76
N GLN A 508 9.03 -2.17 -26.96
CA GLN A 508 8.44 -3.51 -26.99
C GLN A 508 9.51 -4.60 -27.09
N TYR A 509 10.66 -4.38 -26.45
CA TYR A 509 11.87 -5.25 -26.49
C TYR A 509 12.52 -5.40 -27.88
N GLN A 510 12.12 -4.60 -28.88
CA GLN A 510 12.67 -4.69 -30.23
C GLN A 510 14.15 -4.30 -30.23
N ASN A 511 15.00 -5.16 -30.81
CA ASN A 511 16.44 -4.96 -30.96
C ASN A 511 17.20 -4.74 -29.62
N VAL A 512 16.65 -5.17 -28.48
CA VAL A 512 17.32 -5.14 -27.20
C VAL A 512 18.12 -6.43 -27.02
N MET A 513 19.43 -6.32 -26.85
CA MET A 513 20.33 -7.45 -26.62
C MET A 513 20.08 -8.13 -25.29
N PRO A 514 20.33 -9.44 -25.14
CA PRO A 514 20.29 -10.13 -23.85
C PRO A 514 21.24 -9.50 -22.84
N ILE A 515 20.95 -9.67 -21.57
CA ILE A 515 21.91 -9.38 -20.49
C ILE A 515 23.06 -10.38 -20.58
N ASP A 516 24.28 -9.88 -20.45
CA ASP A 516 25.50 -10.69 -20.36
C ASP A 516 25.98 -10.67 -18.89
N ASP A 517 25.85 -11.79 -18.17
CA ASP A 517 26.23 -11.96 -16.77
C ASP A 517 27.73 -11.79 -16.50
N LYS A 518 28.58 -11.88 -17.55
CA LYS A 518 30.03 -11.66 -17.44
C LYS A 518 30.38 -10.17 -17.39
N THR A 519 29.62 -9.33 -18.08
CA THR A 519 29.88 -7.89 -18.19
C THR A 519 28.93 -7.06 -17.34
N ASN A 520 27.65 -7.45 -17.25
CA ASN A 520 26.68 -6.79 -16.42
C ASN A 520 26.79 -7.23 -14.96
N LYS A 521 26.78 -6.28 -14.04
CA LYS A 521 26.95 -6.47 -12.59
C LYS A 521 25.67 -6.13 -11.82
N LEU A 522 25.57 -6.62 -10.60
CA LEU A 522 24.53 -6.19 -9.68
C LEU A 522 24.62 -4.67 -9.45
N GLU A 523 23.48 -4.00 -9.55
CA GLU A 523 23.33 -2.62 -9.09
C GLU A 523 23.25 -2.63 -7.57
N LYS A 524 24.05 -1.80 -6.89
CA LYS A 524 24.09 -1.75 -5.43
C LYS A 524 23.63 -0.39 -4.94
N SER A 525 22.93 -0.37 -3.82
CA SER A 525 22.40 0.87 -3.27
C SER A 525 22.54 0.94 -1.75
N TYR A 526 22.52 2.16 -1.23
CA TYR A 526 22.23 2.45 0.15
C TYR A 526 21.27 3.63 0.25
N GLY A 527 20.46 3.61 1.30
CA GLY A 527 19.48 4.66 1.51
C GLY A 527 19.22 4.90 2.99
N ALA A 528 18.75 6.10 3.28
CA ALA A 528 18.35 6.51 4.63
C ALA A 528 17.07 7.34 4.55
N ASN A 529 16.27 7.26 5.59
CA ASN A 529 15.10 8.10 5.77
C ASN A 529 14.95 8.53 7.23
N ALA A 530 14.30 9.67 7.43
CA ALA A 530 13.93 10.16 8.75
C ALA A 530 12.55 10.81 8.66
N ASP A 531 11.67 10.54 9.62
CA ASP A 531 10.38 11.19 9.70
C ASP A 531 10.12 11.82 11.06
N ILE A 532 9.19 12.77 11.06
CA ILE A 532 8.56 13.32 12.27
C ILE A 532 7.07 13.19 12.04
N ASN A 533 6.38 12.59 12.98
CA ASN A 533 4.94 12.42 12.95
C ASN A 533 4.33 13.03 14.21
N TYR A 534 3.37 13.94 14.02
CA TYR A 534 2.61 14.54 15.10
C TYR A 534 1.12 14.33 14.85
N ARG A 535 0.41 13.88 15.87
CA ARG A 535 -1.03 13.68 15.87
C ARG A 535 -1.62 14.27 17.14
N THR A 536 -2.72 15.00 17.00
CA THR A 536 -3.45 15.59 18.14
C THR A 536 -4.93 15.71 17.82
N TYR A 537 -5.72 15.80 18.89
CA TYR A 537 -7.13 16.16 18.85
C TYR A 537 -7.29 17.52 19.54
N ILE A 538 -8.17 18.37 19.04
CA ILE A 538 -8.46 19.70 19.55
C ILE A 538 -9.97 19.76 19.83
N GLY A 539 -10.36 19.68 21.11
CA GLY A 539 -11.76 19.46 21.48
C GLY A 539 -12.24 18.06 21.09
N GLU A 540 -13.54 17.93 20.84
CA GLU A 540 -14.17 16.66 20.45
C GLU A 540 -14.28 16.49 18.93
N ASP A 541 -14.24 17.59 18.17
CA ASP A 541 -14.59 17.60 16.74
C ASP A 541 -13.40 17.66 15.80
N TRP A 542 -12.22 18.12 16.26
CA TRP A 542 -11.08 18.34 15.40
C TRP A 542 -10.00 17.27 15.58
N SER A 543 -9.60 16.64 14.49
CA SER A 543 -8.39 15.83 14.43
C SER A 543 -7.35 16.51 13.53
N PHE A 544 -6.08 16.44 13.93
CA PHE A 544 -4.96 16.95 13.15
C PHE A 544 -3.82 15.97 13.19
N SER A 545 -3.28 15.63 12.03
CA SER A 545 -2.02 14.91 11.94
C SER A 545 -1.12 15.45 10.84
N ILE A 546 0.18 15.45 11.11
CA ILE A 546 1.21 15.80 10.13
C ILE A 546 2.32 14.76 10.19
N ASN A 547 2.73 14.26 9.05
CA ASN A 547 3.94 13.44 8.88
C ASN A 547 4.86 14.13 7.89
N GLN A 548 6.09 14.38 8.30
CA GLN A 548 7.16 14.95 7.50
C GLN A 548 8.27 13.92 7.35
N LEU A 549 8.51 13.45 6.12
CA LEU A 549 9.57 12.52 5.77
C LEU A 549 10.68 13.23 5.00
N PHE A 550 11.92 12.86 5.27
CA PHE A 550 13.10 13.13 4.47
C PHE A 550 13.72 11.83 4.01
N PHE A 551 14.17 11.77 2.76
CA PHE A 551 14.79 10.57 2.20
C PHE A 551 16.03 10.88 1.37
N TYR A 552 16.92 9.91 1.32
CA TYR A 552 18.08 9.87 0.45
C TYR A 552 18.35 8.43 0.01
N THR A 553 18.57 8.22 -1.29
CA THR A 553 18.99 6.94 -1.85
C THR A 553 20.10 7.16 -2.88
N TYR A 554 21.14 6.36 -2.79
CA TYR A 554 22.26 6.31 -3.71
C TYR A 554 22.31 4.93 -4.37
N LEU A 555 22.42 4.92 -5.70
CA LEU A 555 22.53 3.70 -6.52
C LEU A 555 23.82 3.77 -7.31
N ASP A 556 24.70 2.83 -7.07
CA ASP A 556 25.99 2.69 -7.73
C ASP A 556 25.91 1.87 -8.99
N ASN A 557 26.64 2.29 -10.03
CA ASN A 557 26.74 1.61 -11.31
C ASN A 557 25.39 1.22 -11.93
N PRO A 558 24.46 2.18 -12.15
CA PRO A 558 23.14 1.90 -12.67
C PRO A 558 23.21 1.24 -14.05
N LEU A 559 22.31 0.29 -14.27
CA LEU A 559 22.15 -0.37 -15.56
C LEU A 559 21.37 0.55 -16.50
N LEU A 560 21.99 1.01 -17.56
CA LEU A 560 21.41 1.93 -18.54
C LEU A 560 21.29 1.26 -19.92
N LEU A 561 20.24 1.59 -20.65
CA LEU A 561 20.06 1.14 -22.04
C LEU A 561 20.79 2.09 -22.98
N GLU A 562 21.82 1.60 -23.65
CA GLU A 562 22.60 2.36 -24.61
C GLU A 562 22.33 1.90 -26.05
N ASN A 563 22.59 2.79 -27.02
CA ASN A 563 22.45 2.51 -28.45
C ASN A 563 23.84 2.52 -29.09
N PRO A 564 24.55 1.39 -29.11
CA PRO A 564 25.90 1.32 -29.64
C PRO A 564 25.97 1.41 -31.19
N SER A 565 24.86 1.13 -31.90
CA SER A 565 24.73 1.27 -33.34
C SER A 565 23.28 1.49 -33.73
N ALA A 566 23.01 1.99 -34.90
CA ALA A 566 21.66 2.26 -35.38
C ALA A 566 20.74 1.04 -35.18
N ASN A 567 19.63 1.24 -34.47
CA ASN A 567 18.62 0.22 -34.19
C ASN A 567 19.09 -1.00 -33.37
N LEU A 568 20.17 -0.87 -32.60
CA LEU A 568 20.61 -1.92 -31.66
C LEU A 568 20.74 -1.32 -30.24
N TYR A 569 20.17 -1.98 -29.26
CA TYR A 569 20.18 -1.53 -27.86
C TYR A 569 20.81 -2.60 -26.98
N GLN A 570 21.61 -2.16 -26.02
CA GLN A 570 22.21 -3.06 -25.02
C GLN A 570 22.25 -2.41 -23.64
N PHE A 571 22.17 -3.23 -22.61
CA PHE A 571 22.34 -2.76 -21.25
C PHE A 571 23.80 -2.76 -20.82
N VAL A 572 24.24 -1.65 -20.24
CA VAL A 572 25.58 -1.49 -19.66
C VAL A 572 25.49 -0.91 -18.25
N ASN A 573 26.37 -1.35 -17.34
CA ASN A 573 26.51 -0.67 -16.07
C ASN A 573 27.32 0.61 -16.29
N SER A 574 26.65 1.75 -16.10
CA SER A 574 27.30 3.05 -16.24
C SER A 574 28.36 3.27 -15.16
N PRO A 575 29.55 3.79 -15.51
CA PRO A 575 30.55 4.21 -14.51
C PRO A 575 30.11 5.50 -13.80
N GLY A 576 29.02 5.47 -13.07
CA GLY A 576 28.40 6.61 -12.40
C GLY A 576 27.42 6.17 -11.35
N TYR A 577 26.53 7.05 -10.98
CA TYR A 577 25.53 6.77 -9.97
C TYR A 577 24.23 7.53 -10.19
N ILE A 578 23.14 6.98 -9.69
CA ILE A 578 21.89 7.71 -9.49
C ILE A 578 21.78 8.06 -8.02
N HIS A 579 21.45 9.30 -7.70
CA HIS A 579 21.01 9.65 -6.38
C HIS A 579 19.64 10.32 -6.42
N THR A 580 18.84 10.03 -5.42
CA THR A 580 17.55 10.69 -5.20
C THR A 580 17.47 11.16 -3.76
N LYS A 581 16.96 12.38 -3.57
CA LYS A 581 16.71 12.99 -2.28
C LYS A 581 15.46 13.82 -2.33
N GLY A 582 14.81 13.95 -1.19
CA GLY A 582 13.61 14.75 -1.16
C GLY A 582 12.89 14.74 0.17
N THR A 583 11.68 15.24 0.12
CA THR A 583 10.80 15.30 1.27
C THR A 583 9.37 15.00 0.90
N GLU A 584 8.63 14.40 1.82
CA GLU A 584 7.20 14.16 1.72
C GLU A 584 6.51 14.71 2.95
N THR A 585 5.50 15.53 2.74
CA THR A 585 4.64 16.08 3.79
C THR A 585 3.24 15.54 3.61
N ASN A 586 2.67 14.94 4.65
CA ASN A 586 1.29 14.48 4.69
C ASN A 586 0.58 15.16 5.83
N ILE A 587 -0.49 15.88 5.54
CA ILE A 587 -1.35 16.55 6.52
C ILE A 587 -2.75 15.96 6.42
N LYS A 588 -3.34 15.60 7.54
CA LYS A 588 -4.74 15.20 7.65
C LYS A 588 -5.42 16.11 8.65
N ILE A 589 -6.53 16.67 8.28
CA ILE A 589 -7.38 17.51 9.13
C ILE A 589 -8.79 16.91 9.07
N GLY A 590 -9.34 16.54 10.20
CA GLY A 590 -10.73 16.13 10.36
C GLY A 590 -11.50 17.17 11.14
N TYR A 591 -12.72 17.44 10.74
CA TYR A 591 -13.70 18.22 11.47
C TYR A 591 -15.07 17.57 11.30
N ASP A 592 -15.53 16.89 12.33
CA ASP A 592 -16.77 16.09 12.26
C ASP A 592 -16.77 15.18 11.01
N ASP A 593 -17.73 15.29 10.12
CA ASP A 593 -17.88 14.53 8.87
C ASP A 593 -16.93 14.98 7.74
N LEU A 594 -16.15 16.05 7.93
CA LEU A 594 -15.29 16.63 6.90
C LEU A 594 -13.84 16.24 7.11
N LYS A 595 -13.20 15.65 6.09
CA LYS A 595 -11.78 15.22 6.11
C LYS A 595 -11.02 15.91 4.98
N LEU A 596 -9.89 16.55 5.30
CA LEU A 596 -8.97 17.13 4.33
C LEU A 596 -7.63 16.41 4.40
N PHE A 597 -7.19 15.89 3.25
CA PHE A 597 -5.86 15.28 3.07
C PHE A 597 -5.05 16.17 2.13
N LEU A 598 -3.84 16.55 2.58
CA LEU A 598 -2.88 17.30 1.78
C LEU A 598 -1.55 16.56 1.77
N GLY A 599 -1.08 16.21 0.59
CA GLY A 599 0.20 15.59 0.35
C GLY A 599 1.08 16.51 -0.50
N TYR A 600 2.33 16.68 -0.10
CA TYR A 600 3.34 17.37 -0.90
C TYR A 600 4.58 16.51 -1.00
N THR A 601 5.12 16.38 -2.21
CA THR A 601 6.39 15.70 -2.46
C THR A 601 7.33 16.62 -3.21
N TYR A 602 8.55 16.73 -2.70
CA TYR A 602 9.69 17.24 -3.45
C TYR A 602 10.67 16.10 -3.72
N THR A 603 11.04 15.90 -4.99
CA THR A 603 11.97 14.84 -5.42
C THR A 603 13.04 15.43 -6.33
N ASP A 604 14.31 15.33 -5.94
CA ASP A 604 15.46 15.63 -6.75
C ASP A 604 16.21 14.32 -7.06
N ALA A 605 15.89 13.73 -8.21
CA ALA A 605 16.52 12.52 -8.72
C ALA A 605 17.46 12.87 -9.86
N ARG A 606 18.72 12.41 -9.79
CA ARG A 606 19.77 12.76 -10.75
C ARG A 606 20.63 11.55 -11.09
N LEU A 607 20.97 11.46 -12.36
CA LEU A 607 22.00 10.57 -12.90
C LEU A 607 23.31 11.35 -13.04
N ASN A 608 24.38 10.85 -12.44
CA ASN A 608 25.74 11.31 -12.69
C ASN A 608 26.47 10.28 -13.57
N GLN A 609 26.94 10.70 -14.72
CA GLN A 609 27.66 9.86 -15.65
C GLN A 609 28.79 10.67 -16.29
N ASN A 610 30.03 10.12 -16.28
CA ASN A 610 31.20 10.76 -16.89
C ASN A 610 31.43 12.22 -16.42
N GLY A 611 31.15 12.52 -15.14
CA GLY A 611 31.29 13.85 -14.55
C GLY A 611 30.17 14.83 -14.90
N THR A 612 29.18 14.42 -15.70
CA THR A 612 27.99 15.21 -16.02
C THR A 612 26.82 14.74 -15.17
N THR A 613 26.10 15.69 -14.56
CA THR A 613 24.89 15.40 -13.77
C THR A 613 23.67 15.89 -14.51
N VAL A 614 22.74 14.97 -14.78
CA VAL A 614 21.44 15.25 -15.42
C VAL A 614 20.29 14.89 -14.52
N GLU A 615 19.16 15.59 -14.68
CA GLU A 615 17.93 15.23 -13.98
C GLU A 615 17.35 13.94 -14.53
N SER A 616 16.90 13.04 -13.66
CA SER A 616 16.22 11.81 -14.08
C SER A 616 14.93 12.16 -14.84
N PRO A 617 14.73 11.62 -16.03
CA PRO A 617 13.56 11.94 -16.84
C PRO A 617 12.27 11.36 -16.23
N LEU A 618 11.12 11.94 -16.62
CA LEU A 618 9.79 11.52 -16.23
C LEU A 618 9.60 11.49 -14.70
N THR A 619 10.25 12.43 -14.01
CA THR A 619 10.16 12.59 -12.56
C THR A 619 9.77 14.03 -12.23
N PRO A 620 8.53 14.29 -11.79
CA PRO A 620 8.12 15.63 -11.38
C PRO A 620 8.84 16.02 -10.10
N LYS A 621 9.49 17.21 -10.08
CA LYS A 621 10.17 17.72 -8.88
C LYS A 621 9.21 18.04 -7.75
N HIS A 622 8.07 18.62 -8.09
CA HIS A 622 7.04 19.01 -7.15
C HIS A 622 5.73 18.29 -7.50
N ARG A 623 5.12 17.68 -6.52
CA ARG A 623 3.80 17.08 -6.64
C ARG A 623 2.97 17.46 -5.42
N ILE A 624 1.70 17.81 -5.66
CA ILE A 624 0.72 18.12 -4.62
C ILE A 624 -0.48 17.21 -4.83
N ASN A 625 -0.95 16.59 -3.77
CA ASN A 625 -2.18 15.81 -3.71
C ASN A 625 -3.11 16.52 -2.72
N SER A 626 -4.35 16.78 -3.09
CA SER A 626 -5.36 17.34 -2.21
C SER A 626 -6.67 16.58 -2.37
N ILE A 627 -7.21 16.08 -1.26
CA ILE A 627 -8.48 15.35 -1.22
C ILE A 627 -9.32 15.97 -0.11
N LEU A 628 -10.49 16.47 -0.46
CA LEU A 628 -11.50 16.93 0.48
C LEU A 628 -12.66 15.94 0.44
N MET A 629 -12.93 15.29 1.55
CA MET A 629 -13.98 14.28 1.71
C MET A 629 -15.01 14.77 2.72
N TYR A 630 -16.29 14.68 2.35
CA TYR A 630 -17.43 14.80 3.26
C TYR A 630 -18.09 13.42 3.38
N GLU A 631 -18.10 12.88 4.59
CA GLU A 631 -18.54 11.51 4.84
C GLU A 631 -19.51 11.47 6.02
N ILE A 632 -20.75 11.12 5.75
CA ILE A 632 -21.70 10.69 6.79
C ILE A 632 -21.68 9.17 6.79
N GLU A 633 -21.18 8.59 7.89
CA GLU A 633 -21.01 7.15 8.03
C GLU A 633 -22.27 6.38 7.63
N ASP A 634 -22.11 5.30 6.85
CA ASP A 634 -23.17 4.46 6.30
C ASP A 634 -24.28 5.17 5.49
N LYS A 635 -24.08 6.43 5.09
CA LYS A 635 -25.10 7.20 4.34
C LYS A 635 -24.58 7.83 3.07
N TRP A 636 -23.55 8.68 3.16
CA TRP A 636 -23.04 9.46 2.05
C TRP A 636 -21.53 9.61 2.11
N LYS A 637 -20.89 9.51 0.95
CA LYS A 637 -19.50 9.93 0.75
C LYS A 637 -19.46 10.85 -0.46
N VAL A 638 -18.83 12.03 -0.30
CA VAL A 638 -18.61 12.99 -1.38
C VAL A 638 -17.17 13.46 -1.33
N GLY A 639 -16.42 13.27 -2.40
CA GLY A 639 -15.00 13.59 -2.47
C GLY A 639 -14.69 14.54 -3.61
N LEU A 640 -13.80 15.50 -3.38
CA LEU A 640 -13.19 16.37 -4.38
C LEU A 640 -11.67 16.20 -4.32
N GLU A 641 -11.05 15.95 -5.48
CA GLU A 641 -9.64 15.65 -5.60
C GLU A 641 -8.95 16.59 -6.57
N ALA A 642 -7.72 16.96 -6.24
CA ALA A 642 -6.86 17.74 -7.11
C ALA A 642 -5.40 17.31 -6.96
N TYR A 643 -4.75 17.00 -8.06
CA TYR A 643 -3.35 16.60 -8.14
C TYR A 643 -2.60 17.55 -9.06
N TYR A 644 -1.49 18.10 -8.58
CA TYR A 644 -0.57 18.91 -9.36
C TYR A 644 0.73 18.19 -9.61
N PHE A 645 1.24 18.25 -10.83
CA PHE A 645 2.54 17.75 -11.26
C PHE A 645 3.32 18.89 -11.89
N SER A 646 4.54 19.17 -11.39
CA SER A 646 5.42 20.18 -11.99
C SER A 646 5.94 19.73 -13.36
N PRO A 647 6.48 20.67 -14.16
CA PRO A 647 7.21 20.33 -15.39
C PRO A 647 8.26 19.23 -15.15
N GLN A 648 8.44 18.33 -16.14
CA GLN A 648 9.32 17.16 -16.05
C GLN A 648 10.30 17.15 -17.19
N LYS A 649 11.54 16.72 -16.96
CA LYS A 649 12.49 16.42 -18.02
C LYS A 649 12.06 15.14 -18.75
N LEU A 650 12.23 15.15 -20.08
CA LEU A 650 11.96 14.02 -20.95
C LEU A 650 13.29 13.37 -21.40
N ASN A 651 13.24 12.12 -21.88
CA ASN A 651 14.44 11.39 -22.31
C ASN A 651 15.20 12.06 -23.44
N ASN A 652 14.53 12.83 -24.28
CA ASN A 652 15.15 13.62 -25.35
C ASN A 652 15.74 14.96 -24.90
N GLY A 653 15.79 15.24 -23.58
CA GLY A 653 16.30 16.47 -22.96
C GLY A 653 15.35 17.65 -22.98
N THR A 654 14.18 17.56 -23.61
CA THR A 654 13.15 18.61 -23.55
C THR A 654 12.43 18.61 -22.20
N THR A 655 11.53 19.55 -21.98
CA THR A 655 10.73 19.65 -20.74
C THR A 655 9.25 19.56 -21.08
N GLY A 656 8.56 18.62 -20.48
CA GLY A 656 7.10 18.51 -20.52
C GLY A 656 6.44 19.55 -19.62
N GLU A 657 5.21 19.93 -19.94
CA GLU A 657 4.42 20.92 -19.21
C GLU A 657 3.98 20.41 -17.83
N GLY A 658 3.80 21.36 -16.89
CA GLY A 658 3.13 21.07 -15.62
C GLY A 658 1.62 20.99 -15.80
N TYR A 659 0.94 20.15 -15.01
CA TYR A 659 -0.50 19.94 -15.19
C TYR A 659 -1.22 19.62 -13.89
N PHE A 660 -2.55 19.78 -13.94
CA PHE A 660 -3.48 19.37 -12.88
C PHE A 660 -4.36 18.23 -13.36
N ILE A 661 -4.68 17.32 -12.44
CA ILE A 661 -5.74 16.32 -12.60
C ILE A 661 -6.74 16.57 -11.48
N THR A 662 -8.02 16.52 -11.80
CA THR A 662 -9.10 16.76 -10.82
C THR A 662 -10.11 15.64 -10.88
N GLY A 663 -10.66 15.26 -9.73
CA GLY A 663 -11.67 14.24 -9.58
C GLY A 663 -12.80 14.68 -8.67
N PHE A 664 -14.00 14.16 -8.92
CA PHE A 664 -15.15 14.30 -8.04
C PHE A 664 -15.85 12.96 -7.92
N MET A 665 -16.17 12.57 -6.69
CA MET A 665 -16.87 11.34 -6.36
C MET A 665 -18.10 11.64 -5.51
N ALA A 666 -19.18 10.91 -5.73
CA ALA A 666 -20.32 10.84 -4.83
C ALA A 666 -20.80 9.39 -4.73
N GLU A 667 -21.00 8.93 -3.50
CA GLU A 667 -21.54 7.61 -3.18
C GLU A 667 -22.68 7.74 -2.18
N LYS A 668 -23.81 7.09 -2.48
CA LYS A 668 -24.93 6.90 -1.56
C LYS A 668 -24.93 5.46 -1.08
N ILE A 669 -24.91 5.30 0.25
CA ILE A 669 -24.82 4.01 0.92
C ILE A 669 -26.19 3.66 1.53
N TRP A 670 -26.57 2.40 1.41
CA TRP A 670 -27.70 1.75 2.08
C TRP A 670 -27.19 0.45 2.71
N GLU A 671 -27.92 -0.11 3.61
CA GLU A 671 -27.53 -1.29 4.39
C GLU A 671 -26.93 -2.44 3.56
N ARG A 672 -27.47 -2.73 2.37
CA ARG A 672 -27.07 -3.87 1.53
C ARG A 672 -26.45 -3.51 0.19
N PHE A 673 -26.50 -2.26 -0.20
CA PHE A 673 -25.93 -1.82 -1.46
C PHE A 673 -25.55 -0.34 -1.40
N SER A 674 -24.67 0.08 -2.30
CA SER A 674 -24.38 1.48 -2.55
C SER A 674 -24.36 1.78 -4.05
N LEU A 675 -24.65 3.03 -4.38
CA LEU A 675 -24.56 3.58 -5.74
C LEU A 675 -23.53 4.70 -5.72
N TYR A 676 -22.65 4.71 -6.71
CA TYR A 676 -21.67 5.78 -6.84
C TYR A 676 -21.55 6.28 -8.27
N ILE A 677 -21.04 7.52 -8.39
CA ILE A 677 -20.66 8.16 -9.63
C ILE A 677 -19.34 8.92 -9.41
N ASN A 678 -18.42 8.80 -10.36
CA ASN A 678 -17.16 9.52 -10.35
C ASN A 678 -16.97 10.28 -11.66
N PHE A 679 -16.37 11.46 -11.55
CA PHE A 679 -15.96 12.31 -12.66
C PHE A 679 -14.42 12.40 -12.59
N GLU A 680 -13.72 11.50 -13.30
CA GLU A 680 -12.28 11.46 -13.34
C GLU A 680 -11.75 12.50 -14.30
N ASN A 681 -10.72 13.27 -13.88
CA ASN A 681 -10.05 14.27 -14.70
C ASN A 681 -11.05 15.24 -15.38
N PHE A 682 -11.96 15.85 -14.59
CA PHE A 682 -13.07 16.65 -15.14
C PHE A 682 -12.62 17.96 -15.82
N LEU A 683 -11.34 18.37 -15.65
CA LEU A 683 -10.72 19.45 -16.44
C LEU A 683 -10.23 18.95 -17.81
N ASP A 684 -10.35 17.66 -18.08
CA ASP A 684 -9.94 17.02 -19.33
C ASP A 684 -8.47 17.28 -19.69
N THR A 685 -7.60 17.21 -18.68
CA THR A 685 -6.15 17.37 -18.86
C THR A 685 -5.61 16.18 -19.64
N ARG A 686 -4.96 16.45 -20.78
CA ARG A 686 -4.37 15.43 -21.66
C ARG A 686 -3.06 15.92 -22.24
N GLN A 687 -2.07 15.03 -22.37
CA GLN A 687 -0.80 15.36 -23.02
C GLN A 687 -1.01 15.85 -24.44
N THR A 688 -2.02 15.35 -25.16
CA THR A 688 -2.39 15.77 -26.52
C THR A 688 -2.82 17.25 -26.61
N ARG A 689 -3.16 17.92 -25.50
CA ARG A 689 -3.40 19.36 -25.45
C ARG A 689 -2.11 20.18 -25.37
N PHE A 690 -1.01 19.58 -24.91
CA PHE A 690 0.30 20.20 -24.83
C PHE A 690 1.14 19.99 -26.11
N GLY A 691 0.80 18.97 -26.90
CA GLY A 691 1.47 18.68 -28.16
C GLY A 691 1.20 17.29 -28.69
N SER A 692 1.76 16.97 -29.85
CA SER A 692 1.65 15.62 -30.42
C SER A 692 2.40 14.61 -29.55
N ILE A 693 1.79 13.44 -29.33
CA ILE A 693 2.38 12.31 -28.61
C ILE A 693 3.23 11.40 -29.49
N TYR A 694 3.27 11.64 -30.81
CA TYR A 694 4.10 10.89 -31.75
C TYR A 694 4.60 11.79 -32.88
N THR A 695 5.60 11.30 -33.59
CA THR A 695 6.11 11.81 -34.85
C THR A 695 6.05 10.70 -35.90
N GLY A 696 6.29 11.01 -37.15
CA GLY A 696 6.11 10.07 -38.25
C GLY A 696 4.67 9.97 -38.74
N THR A 697 4.33 8.86 -39.39
CA THR A 697 2.98 8.61 -39.91
C THR A 697 2.17 7.78 -38.92
N ILE A 698 0.86 7.76 -39.09
CA ILE A 698 -0.05 6.91 -38.28
C ILE A 698 0.24 5.41 -38.49
N THR A 699 0.82 5.06 -39.61
CA THR A 699 1.21 3.69 -39.95
C THR A 699 2.58 3.28 -39.40
N ASN A 700 3.46 4.25 -39.16
CA ASN A 700 4.79 4.05 -38.57
C ASN A 700 5.09 5.17 -37.54
N PRO A 701 4.40 5.21 -36.42
CA PRO A 701 4.57 6.24 -35.41
C PRO A 701 5.85 6.03 -34.61
N VAL A 702 6.52 7.13 -34.28
CA VAL A 702 7.57 7.18 -33.25
C VAL A 702 6.98 7.90 -32.05
N PHE A 703 6.64 7.16 -31.02
CA PHE A 703 6.01 7.72 -29.82
C PHE A 703 7.02 8.50 -28.98
N LYS A 704 6.54 9.62 -28.43
CA LYS A 704 7.26 10.44 -27.44
C LYS A 704 7.03 9.89 -26.05
N ASP A 705 7.80 10.38 -25.08
CA ASP A 705 7.58 10.09 -23.68
C ASP A 705 6.17 10.51 -23.25
N ILE A 706 5.50 9.65 -22.51
CA ILE A 706 4.18 9.93 -21.92
C ILE A 706 4.39 10.37 -20.49
N TYR A 707 4.13 11.64 -20.20
CA TYR A 707 4.32 12.26 -18.89
C TYR A 707 3.02 12.79 -18.27
N ALA A 708 1.94 12.87 -19.05
CA ALA A 708 0.62 13.35 -18.62
C ALA A 708 -0.47 12.39 -19.13
N PRO A 709 -1.69 12.43 -18.58
CA PRO A 709 -2.80 11.57 -18.99
C PRO A 709 -3.08 11.62 -20.50
N LEU A 710 -3.54 10.52 -21.06
CA LEU A 710 -4.00 10.43 -22.45
C LEU A 710 -5.54 10.31 -22.52
N ASP A 711 -6.15 9.71 -21.51
CA ASP A 711 -7.57 9.31 -21.46
C ASP A 711 -8.53 10.49 -21.20
N GLY A 712 -8.03 11.61 -20.65
CA GLY A 712 -8.85 12.82 -20.45
C GLY A 712 -10.00 12.61 -19.46
N PHE A 713 -11.12 13.31 -19.72
CA PHE A 713 -12.30 13.22 -18.88
C PHE A 713 -13.05 11.89 -19.08
N VAL A 714 -13.25 11.17 -17.97
CA VAL A 714 -13.99 9.90 -17.93
C VAL A 714 -15.02 9.97 -16.81
N ILE A 715 -16.26 9.57 -17.10
CA ILE A 715 -17.29 9.34 -16.11
C ILE A 715 -17.39 7.84 -15.89
N ASN A 716 -17.38 7.42 -14.64
CA ASN A 716 -17.72 6.06 -14.26
C ASN A 716 -18.75 6.03 -13.15
N GLY A 717 -19.52 4.95 -13.08
CA GLY A 717 -20.50 4.76 -12.04
C GLY A 717 -20.89 3.32 -11.91
N GLY A 718 -21.33 2.96 -10.71
CA GLY A 718 -21.60 1.58 -10.43
C GLY A 718 -22.42 1.33 -9.19
N ILE A 719 -22.61 0.04 -8.93
CA ILE A 719 -23.34 -0.47 -7.77
C ILE A 719 -22.47 -1.51 -7.05
N LYS A 720 -22.41 -1.40 -5.72
CA LYS A 720 -21.80 -2.38 -4.83
C LYS A 720 -22.89 -3.04 -4.00
N PHE A 721 -22.84 -4.37 -3.87
CA PHE A 721 -23.72 -5.14 -2.99
C PHE A 721 -22.87 -5.79 -1.88
N LYS A 722 -23.41 -5.77 -0.66
CA LYS A 722 -22.89 -6.49 0.52
C LYS A 722 -24.04 -7.35 1.07
N LEU A 723 -23.91 -8.69 1.02
CA LEU A 723 -24.98 -9.66 1.29
C LEU A 723 -24.61 -10.65 2.38
#